data_87cbe78d2e3a9e412ff6e2a7336a7e64
#
_entry.id   87cbe78d2e3a9e412ff6e2a7336a7e64
#
_cell.length_a   1.000
_cell.length_b   1.000
_cell.length_c   1.000
_cell.angle_alpha   90.00
_cell.angle_beta   90.00
_cell.angle_gamma   90.00
#
_symmetry.space_group_name_H-M   'P 1'
#
loop_
_entity.id
_entity.type
_entity.pdbx_description
1 polymer ?
#
loop_
_entity_poly.entity_id
_entity_poly.type
_entity_poly.pdbx_seq_one_letter_code
_entity_poly.pdbx_strand_id
1 'polypeptide(L)'
;MPISIQKGLPVIATNDVLFSSKDDFEIHETKVCINTGKTLNDPNREKIFSEQQYFKSPTEMSELFSESSSFIDNTNEISKKCNVSLKTKGYFLPEYPVPKEHDFDSYLSDLSLKRLNDYLEDSKKENKEEYISRLNYELEQIKNMGFSSYFLIVYDFILWSKNNDVPVGPGRGSGAGSLVAFSLGITSLDPIDHGLLFERFLNPERLSMPDFDVDFCMEKRDLVIDYVSKKYGSEAVSQIATFGTMAARAVVRDVARAMGKPYALGDRISKMIPFAPGMTLDKAKNEQPIFAQSIKNDSEVREIVNLSYKLEGIARNVGKHAGGVVIAPGSISDFCPVYVDRQSESVMTQYDKDDVEKIGLVKFDFLGLRTLTVIDRAIKSINYGKNESEIFDIESIPLNDQKVFQLLSSGKTMAVFQLESSGMRDLIKRLKPTKFEEITALLALYRPGPLNSGMHDEFVDRKHGVSPVTYPHKLLEQVLDETYGVIVYQEQVMEAARVLAGFSLGQADILRRAMGKKKKEEMEEQREIFVQRCKGNDIKEKNAEQIFDLINQFAEYGFNKSHSAAYALISYQTAFLKTYYPEHFMASVLSSELGNTDKIYALTQECKRMNIKVCKPNILSSKKRFVVNNDNEIEYGLGAIKGVADSFIKHVCENREKIKFKDLWDFSKKIDIKLGGKKSLEALSQSGAFDSLSPSRSIAIACVQDMLKDCLLYTSPSPRDVST
;
A
#
# COMPACT_ATOMS: atom_id res chain seq x y z
N MET A 1 -26.05 -13.37 42.02
CA MET A 1 -26.29 -14.37 43.08
C MET A 1 -27.74 -14.91 43.15
N PRO A 2 -28.83 -14.15 43.34
CA PRO A 2 -30.17 -14.78 43.51
C PRO A 2 -30.59 -15.70 42.35
N ILE A 3 -30.29 -15.33 41.09
CA ILE A 3 -30.67 -16.10 39.90
C ILE A 3 -29.83 -17.39 39.78
N SER A 4 -28.54 -17.37 40.08
CA SER A 4 -27.66 -18.52 40.02
C SER A 4 -28.07 -19.58 41.04
N ILE A 5 -28.39 -19.17 42.26
CA ILE A 5 -28.87 -20.04 43.32
C ILE A 5 -30.21 -20.71 42.91
N GLN A 6 -31.17 -19.92 42.42
CA GLN A 6 -32.48 -20.44 41.95
C GLN A 6 -32.34 -21.41 40.77
N LYS A 7 -31.33 -21.23 39.92
CA LYS A 7 -31.12 -22.09 38.73
C LYS A 7 -30.10 -23.23 38.99
N GLY A 8 -29.52 -23.33 40.19
CA GLY A 8 -28.49 -24.30 40.48
C GLY A 8 -27.22 -24.14 39.67
N LEU A 9 -26.90 -22.91 39.21
CA LEU A 9 -25.74 -22.64 38.40
C LEU A 9 -24.52 -22.34 39.30
N PRO A 10 -23.35 -22.92 39.03
CA PRO A 10 -22.15 -22.62 39.78
C PRO A 10 -21.71 -21.17 39.53
N VAL A 11 -21.36 -20.48 40.62
CA VAL A 11 -20.81 -19.13 40.57
C VAL A 11 -19.28 -19.21 40.64
N ILE A 12 -18.58 -18.40 39.88
CA ILE A 12 -17.13 -18.33 39.86
C ILE A 12 -16.63 -17.00 40.41
N ALA A 13 -15.42 -17.02 40.98
CA ALA A 13 -14.73 -15.81 41.41
C ALA A 13 -13.93 -15.23 40.26
N THR A 14 -14.19 -13.95 39.94
CA THR A 14 -13.44 -13.22 38.90
C THR A 14 -13.00 -11.85 39.44
N ASN A 15 -11.97 -11.26 38.79
CA ASN A 15 -11.60 -9.87 38.95
C ASN A 15 -11.64 -9.21 37.56
N ASP A 16 -12.05 -7.94 37.52
CA ASP A 16 -12.01 -7.15 36.28
C ASP A 16 -10.57 -6.63 36.09
N VAL A 17 -9.73 -7.48 35.48
CA VAL A 17 -8.29 -7.24 35.33
C VAL A 17 -8.03 -6.33 34.13
N LEU A 18 -7.46 -5.15 34.35
CA LEU A 18 -7.13 -4.15 33.33
C LEU A 18 -5.62 -3.86 33.24
N PHE A 19 -4.85 -4.21 34.26
CA PHE A 19 -3.39 -4.03 34.32
C PHE A 19 -2.73 -5.11 35.18
N SER A 20 -1.40 -5.25 35.05
CA SER A 20 -0.68 -6.40 35.59
C SER A 20 -0.43 -6.30 37.10
N SER A 21 -0.01 -5.14 37.59
CA SER A 21 0.31 -4.89 39.00
C SER A 21 -0.44 -3.67 39.51
N LYS A 22 -0.54 -3.56 40.84
CA LYS A 22 -1.17 -2.41 41.48
C LYS A 22 -0.49 -1.09 41.11
N ASP A 23 0.83 -1.10 40.95
CA ASP A 23 1.63 0.06 40.58
C ASP A 23 1.39 0.54 39.13
N ASP A 24 0.72 -0.26 38.29
CA ASP A 24 0.38 0.08 36.92
C ASP A 24 -0.92 0.91 36.78
N PHE A 25 -1.57 1.22 37.88
CA PHE A 25 -2.82 1.99 37.88
C PHE A 25 -2.65 3.38 37.23
N GLU A 26 -1.56 4.12 37.58
CA GLU A 26 -1.29 5.42 36.96
C GLU A 26 -1.07 5.32 35.44
N ILE A 27 -0.44 4.23 34.99
CA ILE A 27 -0.22 3.94 33.58
C ILE A 27 -1.57 3.72 32.86
N HIS A 28 -2.45 2.94 33.49
CA HIS A 28 -3.80 2.69 32.99
C HIS A 28 -4.61 3.99 32.89
N GLU A 29 -4.61 4.81 33.95
CA GLU A 29 -5.28 6.10 33.97
C GLU A 29 -4.73 7.06 32.90
N THR A 30 -3.42 7.05 32.69
CA THR A 30 -2.79 7.83 31.62
C THR A 30 -3.25 7.36 30.24
N LYS A 31 -3.36 6.06 30.01
CA LYS A 31 -3.89 5.48 28.76
C LYS A 31 -5.35 5.90 28.53
N VAL A 32 -6.17 5.88 29.57
CA VAL A 32 -7.56 6.36 29.53
C VAL A 32 -7.61 7.85 29.15
N CYS A 33 -6.75 8.68 29.75
CA CYS A 33 -6.65 10.11 29.42
C CYS A 33 -6.21 10.35 27.98
N ILE A 34 -5.27 9.54 27.47
CA ILE A 34 -4.84 9.59 26.06
C ILE A 34 -6.01 9.32 25.12
N ASN A 35 -6.80 8.29 25.41
CA ASN A 35 -7.95 7.90 24.56
C ASN A 35 -9.13 8.87 24.62
N THR A 36 -9.43 9.41 25.82
CA THR A 36 -10.56 10.32 26.03
C THR A 36 -10.25 11.78 25.74
N GLY A 37 -8.97 12.11 25.46
CA GLY A 37 -8.54 13.49 25.26
C GLY A 37 -8.45 14.32 26.54
N LYS A 38 -8.64 13.73 27.72
CA LYS A 38 -8.58 14.37 29.04
C LYS A 38 -7.17 14.42 29.59
N THR A 39 -7.00 15.13 30.73
CA THR A 39 -5.75 15.11 31.51
C THR A 39 -5.98 14.41 32.85
N LEU A 40 -4.89 13.93 33.48
CA LEU A 40 -4.97 13.25 34.77
C LEU A 40 -5.57 14.14 35.88
N ASN A 41 -5.37 15.46 35.79
CA ASN A 41 -5.85 16.46 36.76
C ASN A 41 -7.16 17.14 36.36
N ASP A 42 -7.82 16.68 35.25
CA ASP A 42 -9.11 17.26 34.83
C ASP A 42 -10.20 16.91 35.86
N PRO A 43 -10.81 17.92 36.53
CA PRO A 43 -11.85 17.69 37.53
C PRO A 43 -13.12 17.05 36.93
N ASN A 44 -13.35 17.20 35.62
CA ASN A 44 -14.49 16.62 34.89
C ASN A 44 -14.19 15.23 34.34
N ARG A 45 -13.06 14.64 34.66
CA ARG A 45 -12.73 13.28 34.26
C ARG A 45 -13.50 12.25 35.08
N GLU A 46 -14.21 11.37 34.42
CA GLU A 46 -14.83 10.22 35.07
C GLU A 46 -13.76 9.26 35.61
N LYS A 47 -13.78 8.98 36.91
CA LYS A 47 -12.89 8.04 37.62
C LYS A 47 -13.64 6.74 37.84
N ILE A 48 -13.80 5.94 36.76
CA ILE A 48 -14.53 4.66 36.79
C ILE A 48 -13.67 3.48 37.15
N PHE A 49 -12.34 3.65 37.14
CA PHE A 49 -11.37 2.59 37.43
C PHE A 49 -10.78 2.78 38.84
N SER A 50 -10.33 1.67 39.43
CA SER A 50 -9.70 1.62 40.74
C SER A 50 -8.39 0.85 40.72
N GLU A 51 -7.55 1.07 41.70
CA GLU A 51 -6.29 0.34 41.89
C GLU A 51 -6.50 -1.17 42.12
N GLN A 52 -7.75 -1.62 42.33
CA GLN A 52 -8.06 -3.03 42.59
C GLN A 52 -8.18 -3.87 41.32
N GLN A 53 -8.14 -3.27 40.14
CA GLN A 53 -8.33 -3.96 38.83
C GLN A 53 -7.00 -4.50 38.26
N TYR A 54 -6.07 -4.90 39.14
CA TYR A 54 -4.83 -5.57 38.77
C TYR A 54 -4.98 -7.11 38.78
N PHE A 55 -4.01 -7.79 38.18
CA PHE A 55 -3.96 -9.25 38.15
C PHE A 55 -3.55 -9.79 39.54
N LYS A 56 -4.55 -10.12 40.36
CA LYS A 56 -4.35 -10.60 41.72
C LYS A 56 -3.78 -12.02 41.77
N SER A 57 -2.95 -12.27 42.76
CA SER A 57 -2.46 -13.63 43.05
C SER A 57 -3.58 -14.57 43.53
N PRO A 58 -3.41 -15.90 43.41
CA PRO A 58 -4.36 -16.86 43.99
C PRO A 58 -4.65 -16.62 45.47
N THR A 59 -3.65 -16.22 46.26
CA THR A 59 -3.81 -15.92 47.68
C THR A 59 -4.71 -14.72 47.91
N GLU A 60 -4.47 -13.60 47.21
CA GLU A 60 -5.31 -12.40 47.29
C GLU A 60 -6.75 -12.66 46.85
N MET A 61 -6.94 -13.49 45.79
CA MET A 61 -8.29 -13.89 45.36
C MET A 61 -8.98 -14.78 46.43
N SER A 62 -8.25 -15.70 47.06
CA SER A 62 -8.81 -16.54 48.12
C SER A 62 -9.18 -15.74 49.36
N GLU A 63 -8.39 -14.75 49.72
CA GLU A 63 -8.70 -13.81 50.82
C GLU A 63 -9.94 -12.97 50.50
N LEU A 64 -10.02 -12.44 49.28
CA LEU A 64 -11.14 -11.62 48.81
C LEU A 64 -12.46 -12.38 48.80
N PHE A 65 -12.45 -13.67 48.48
CA PHE A 65 -13.63 -14.56 48.44
C PHE A 65 -13.66 -15.55 49.60
N SER A 66 -13.06 -15.23 50.75
CA SER A 66 -12.96 -16.12 51.92
C SER A 66 -14.32 -16.58 52.44
N GLU A 67 -15.37 -15.76 52.35
CA GLU A 67 -16.76 -16.12 52.73
C GLU A 67 -17.44 -17.05 51.70
N SER A 68 -16.87 -17.25 50.51
CA SER A 68 -17.44 -18.00 49.39
C SER A 68 -16.38 -18.81 48.66
N SER A 69 -15.60 -19.64 49.39
CA SER A 69 -14.49 -20.40 48.84
C SER A 69 -14.88 -21.33 47.69
N SER A 70 -16.13 -21.81 47.64
CA SER A 70 -16.65 -22.59 46.54
C SER A 70 -16.61 -21.85 45.17
N PHE A 71 -16.56 -20.54 45.15
CA PHE A 71 -16.44 -19.77 43.90
C PHE A 71 -15.05 -19.90 43.29
N ILE A 72 -14.04 -20.02 44.16
CA ILE A 72 -12.64 -20.29 43.74
C ILE A 72 -12.53 -21.71 43.20
N ASP A 73 -13.15 -22.71 43.92
CA ASP A 73 -13.16 -24.11 43.47
C ASP A 73 -13.85 -24.26 42.11
N ASN A 74 -14.97 -23.58 41.91
CA ASN A 74 -15.68 -23.57 40.62
C ASN A 74 -14.84 -22.96 39.47
N THR A 75 -13.96 -22.00 39.79
CA THR A 75 -13.02 -21.46 38.79
C THR A 75 -12.04 -22.52 38.30
N ASN A 76 -11.55 -23.37 39.21
CA ASN A 76 -10.70 -24.52 38.86
C ASN A 76 -11.45 -25.55 38.01
N GLU A 77 -12.73 -25.82 38.32
CA GLU A 77 -13.54 -26.72 37.53
C GLU A 77 -13.80 -26.23 36.10
N ILE A 78 -14.00 -24.94 35.92
CA ILE A 78 -14.10 -24.32 34.57
C ILE A 78 -12.78 -24.47 33.84
N SER A 79 -11.64 -24.18 34.48
CA SER A 79 -10.32 -24.35 33.86
C SER A 79 -10.11 -25.77 33.33
N LYS A 80 -10.55 -26.83 34.07
CA LYS A 80 -10.48 -28.22 33.62
C LYS A 80 -11.39 -28.53 32.42
N LYS A 81 -12.51 -27.81 32.29
CA LYS A 81 -13.43 -27.94 31.14
C LYS A 81 -12.95 -27.25 29.89
N CYS A 82 -12.17 -26.21 30.04
CA CYS A 82 -11.60 -25.44 28.90
C CYS A 82 -10.40 -26.21 28.33
N ASN A 83 -10.60 -26.85 27.17
CA ASN A 83 -9.57 -27.66 26.51
C ASN A 83 -9.51 -27.32 25.04
N VAL A 84 -8.96 -26.14 24.75
CA VAL A 84 -8.81 -25.62 23.39
C VAL A 84 -7.35 -25.69 22.97
N SER A 85 -7.09 -26.25 21.79
CA SER A 85 -5.78 -26.20 21.15
C SER A 85 -5.77 -25.17 20.04
N LEU A 86 -4.87 -24.20 20.09
CA LEU A 86 -4.67 -23.19 19.04
C LEU A 86 -3.69 -23.66 17.95
N LYS A 87 -3.28 -24.94 17.97
CA LYS A 87 -2.41 -25.50 16.94
C LYS A 87 -3.22 -25.74 15.67
N THR A 88 -2.92 -24.99 14.63
CA THR A 88 -3.47 -25.17 13.29
C THR A 88 -2.54 -26.05 12.46
N LYS A 89 -3.11 -26.91 11.61
CA LYS A 89 -2.35 -27.76 10.69
C LYS A 89 -2.60 -27.29 9.26
N GLY A 90 -1.58 -26.70 8.63
CA GLY A 90 -1.61 -26.30 7.22
C GLY A 90 -2.35 -24.97 6.95
N TYR A 91 -2.62 -24.73 5.67
CA TYR A 91 -3.32 -23.55 5.18
C TYR A 91 -4.79 -23.84 4.90
N PHE A 92 -5.64 -22.88 5.17
CA PHE A 92 -7.07 -22.93 4.88
C PHE A 92 -7.35 -22.09 3.63
N LEU A 93 -7.42 -22.76 2.48
CA LEU A 93 -7.74 -22.14 1.21
C LEU A 93 -9.24 -22.22 0.94
N PRO A 94 -9.86 -21.15 0.47
CA PRO A 94 -11.22 -21.22 -0.04
C PRO A 94 -11.28 -22.09 -1.30
N GLU A 95 -12.44 -22.70 -1.55
CA GLU A 95 -12.66 -23.48 -2.76
C GLU A 95 -13.14 -22.60 -3.91
N TYR A 96 -12.45 -22.69 -5.03
CA TYR A 96 -12.90 -22.05 -6.26
C TYR A 96 -13.93 -22.95 -6.96
N PRO A 97 -15.09 -22.44 -7.40
CA PRO A 97 -16.07 -23.25 -8.13
C PRO A 97 -15.54 -23.62 -9.52
N VAL A 98 -15.14 -24.88 -9.72
CA VAL A 98 -14.72 -25.43 -11.02
C VAL A 98 -15.88 -26.15 -11.71
N PRO A 99 -15.88 -26.26 -13.07
CA PRO A 99 -16.83 -27.10 -13.80
C PRO A 99 -16.80 -28.55 -13.33
N LYS A 100 -17.94 -29.26 -13.41
CA LYS A 100 -18.10 -30.62 -12.85
C LYS A 100 -17.13 -31.67 -13.41
N GLU A 101 -16.55 -31.41 -14.59
CA GLU A 101 -15.64 -32.33 -15.30
C GLU A 101 -14.17 -32.14 -14.89
N HIS A 102 -13.87 -31.12 -14.06
CA HIS A 102 -12.53 -30.74 -13.64
C HIS A 102 -12.36 -30.73 -12.13
N ASP A 103 -11.16 -30.99 -11.68
CA ASP A 103 -10.63 -30.56 -10.39
C ASP A 103 -9.86 -29.25 -10.55
N PHE A 104 -9.35 -28.70 -9.46
CA PHE A 104 -8.61 -27.42 -9.50
C PHE A 104 -7.37 -27.48 -10.37
N ASP A 105 -6.67 -28.63 -10.36
CA ASP A 105 -5.41 -28.81 -11.07
C ASP A 105 -5.62 -28.90 -12.57
N SER A 106 -6.57 -29.73 -13.02
CA SER A 106 -6.91 -29.91 -14.42
C SER A 106 -7.49 -28.62 -15.01
N TYR A 107 -8.37 -27.93 -14.26
CA TYR A 107 -8.97 -26.70 -14.75
C TYR A 107 -7.92 -25.57 -14.88
N LEU A 108 -7.02 -25.42 -13.91
CA LEU A 108 -5.92 -24.47 -13.99
C LEU A 108 -5.02 -24.76 -15.19
N SER A 109 -4.68 -26.04 -15.40
CA SER A 109 -3.82 -26.45 -16.51
C SER A 109 -4.44 -26.14 -17.87
N ASP A 110 -5.67 -26.56 -18.10
CA ASP A 110 -6.35 -26.34 -19.39
C ASP A 110 -6.56 -24.87 -19.71
N LEU A 111 -6.94 -24.10 -18.69
CA LEU A 111 -7.12 -22.65 -18.82
C LEU A 111 -5.81 -21.96 -19.16
N SER A 112 -4.72 -22.31 -18.47
CA SER A 112 -3.39 -21.69 -18.66
C SER A 112 -2.83 -22.05 -20.04
N LEU A 113 -2.92 -23.32 -20.44
CA LEU A 113 -2.46 -23.78 -21.75
C LEU A 113 -3.22 -23.11 -22.90
N LYS A 114 -4.55 -23.02 -22.80
CA LYS A 114 -5.38 -22.36 -23.81
C LYS A 114 -4.93 -20.89 -23.98
N ARG A 115 -4.86 -20.15 -22.89
CA ARG A 115 -4.49 -18.73 -22.93
C ARG A 115 -3.05 -18.49 -23.37
N LEU A 116 -2.12 -19.38 -22.99
CA LEU A 116 -0.75 -19.30 -23.48
C LEU A 116 -0.68 -19.52 -24.98
N ASN A 117 -1.42 -20.51 -25.53
CA ASN A 117 -1.46 -20.76 -26.97
C ASN A 117 -2.03 -19.55 -27.72
N ASP A 118 -3.13 -18.94 -27.24
CA ASP A 118 -3.69 -17.74 -27.81
C ASP A 118 -2.63 -16.61 -27.86
N TYR A 119 -1.89 -16.38 -26.75
CA TYR A 119 -0.80 -15.41 -26.71
C TYR A 119 0.35 -15.72 -27.68
N LEU A 120 0.78 -16.98 -27.78
CA LEU A 120 1.88 -17.39 -28.66
C LEU A 120 1.53 -17.28 -30.16
N GLU A 121 0.26 -17.44 -30.49
CA GLU A 121 -0.24 -17.21 -31.87
C GLU A 121 -0.27 -15.72 -32.24
N ASP A 122 -0.82 -14.89 -31.32
CA ASP A 122 -0.91 -13.44 -31.51
C ASP A 122 0.45 -12.76 -31.56
N SER A 123 1.36 -13.13 -30.66
CA SER A 123 2.70 -12.55 -30.53
C SER A 123 3.72 -13.10 -31.52
N LYS A 124 3.41 -14.17 -32.25
CA LYS A 124 4.29 -14.85 -33.26
C LYS A 124 5.65 -15.24 -32.67
N LYS A 125 5.68 -15.70 -31.40
CA LYS A 125 6.91 -16.16 -30.74
C LYS A 125 7.51 -17.38 -31.45
N GLU A 126 8.84 -17.36 -31.65
CA GLU A 126 9.57 -18.46 -32.29
C GLU A 126 9.90 -19.60 -31.31
N ASN A 127 10.12 -19.29 -30.03
CA ASN A 127 10.56 -20.24 -29.00
C ASN A 127 9.39 -20.90 -28.23
N LYS A 128 8.35 -21.33 -28.94
CA LYS A 128 7.12 -21.91 -28.34
C LYS A 128 7.38 -23.09 -27.38
N GLU A 129 8.35 -23.94 -27.69
CA GLU A 129 8.72 -25.10 -26.86
C GLU A 129 9.21 -24.70 -25.47
N GLU A 130 9.98 -23.61 -25.38
CA GLU A 130 10.45 -23.07 -24.12
C GLU A 130 9.28 -22.61 -23.23
N TYR A 131 8.32 -21.90 -23.80
CA TYR A 131 7.10 -21.46 -23.09
C TYR A 131 6.27 -22.64 -22.58
N ILE A 132 6.04 -23.65 -23.40
CA ILE A 132 5.26 -24.84 -23.01
C ILE A 132 5.99 -25.63 -21.94
N SER A 133 7.29 -25.80 -22.06
CA SER A 133 8.11 -26.51 -21.06
C SER A 133 8.08 -25.80 -19.72
N ARG A 134 8.26 -24.47 -19.72
CA ARG A 134 8.21 -23.62 -18.53
C ARG A 134 6.80 -23.65 -17.90
N LEU A 135 5.73 -23.56 -18.68
CA LEU A 135 4.37 -23.60 -18.17
C LEU A 135 4.08 -24.94 -17.46
N ASN A 136 4.43 -26.04 -18.10
CA ASN A 136 4.23 -27.40 -17.54
C ASN A 136 5.01 -27.58 -16.22
N TYR A 137 6.24 -27.10 -16.18
CA TYR A 137 7.04 -27.10 -14.95
C TYR A 137 6.36 -26.33 -13.82
N GLU A 138 5.92 -25.09 -14.09
CA GLU A 138 5.25 -24.28 -13.08
C GLU A 138 3.93 -24.88 -12.62
N LEU A 139 3.11 -25.41 -13.51
CA LEU A 139 1.85 -26.10 -13.18
C LEU A 139 2.08 -27.32 -12.30
N GLU A 140 3.12 -28.12 -12.57
CA GLU A 140 3.50 -29.25 -11.73
C GLU A 140 3.88 -28.81 -10.31
N GLN A 141 4.68 -27.74 -10.18
CA GLN A 141 5.06 -27.20 -8.87
C GLN A 141 3.85 -26.65 -8.11
N ILE A 142 2.98 -25.88 -8.77
CA ILE A 142 1.75 -25.32 -8.18
C ILE A 142 0.83 -26.44 -7.67
N LYS A 143 0.66 -27.49 -8.46
CA LYS A 143 -0.11 -28.68 -8.10
C LYS A 143 0.48 -29.42 -6.89
N ASN A 144 1.78 -29.72 -6.92
CA ASN A 144 2.47 -30.44 -5.85
C ASN A 144 2.42 -29.69 -4.51
N MET A 145 2.37 -28.37 -4.55
CA MET A 145 2.25 -27.51 -3.37
C MET A 145 0.79 -27.23 -2.96
N GLY A 146 -0.21 -27.66 -3.75
CA GLY A 146 -1.64 -27.51 -3.44
C GLY A 146 -2.19 -26.09 -3.62
N PHE A 147 -1.61 -25.28 -4.50
CA PHE A 147 -1.99 -23.88 -4.68
C PHE A 147 -2.86 -23.57 -5.91
N SER A 148 -3.34 -24.58 -6.61
CA SER A 148 -4.15 -24.40 -7.83
C SER A 148 -5.41 -23.57 -7.58
N SER A 149 -6.15 -23.83 -6.47
CA SER A 149 -7.31 -23.02 -6.09
C SER A 149 -6.94 -21.54 -5.81
N TYR A 150 -5.79 -21.28 -5.20
CA TYR A 150 -5.31 -19.93 -4.94
C TYR A 150 -5.10 -19.14 -6.23
N PHE A 151 -4.43 -19.73 -7.23
CA PHE A 151 -4.25 -19.10 -8.54
C PHE A 151 -5.59 -18.80 -9.24
N LEU A 152 -6.53 -19.73 -9.16
CA LEU A 152 -7.87 -19.57 -9.75
C LEU A 152 -8.67 -18.45 -9.08
N ILE A 153 -8.57 -18.28 -7.76
CA ILE A 153 -9.22 -17.19 -7.04
C ILE A 153 -8.62 -15.84 -7.44
N VAL A 154 -7.29 -15.75 -7.54
CA VAL A 154 -6.61 -14.52 -7.97
C VAL A 154 -6.99 -14.17 -9.42
N TYR A 155 -6.98 -15.17 -10.31
CA TYR A 155 -7.44 -15.01 -11.69
C TYR A 155 -8.86 -14.47 -11.76
N ASP A 156 -9.77 -15.02 -10.96
CA ASP A 156 -11.18 -14.66 -10.97
C ASP A 156 -11.44 -13.19 -10.66
N PHE A 157 -10.92 -12.68 -9.55
CA PHE A 157 -11.18 -11.30 -9.20
C PHE A 157 -10.45 -10.31 -10.11
N ILE A 158 -9.31 -10.69 -10.70
CA ILE A 158 -8.62 -9.88 -11.71
C ILE A 158 -9.41 -9.84 -13.01
N LEU A 159 -9.89 -10.99 -13.50
CA LEU A 159 -10.74 -11.06 -14.68
C LEU A 159 -12.02 -10.26 -14.51
N TRP A 160 -12.69 -10.42 -13.35
CA TRP A 160 -13.87 -9.62 -13.03
C TRP A 160 -13.55 -8.13 -13.05
N SER A 161 -12.42 -7.73 -12.48
CA SER A 161 -12.00 -6.33 -12.43
C SER A 161 -11.82 -5.74 -13.84
N LYS A 162 -11.10 -6.45 -14.72
CA LYS A 162 -10.89 -6.03 -16.10
C LYS A 162 -12.21 -5.91 -16.87
N ASN A 163 -13.14 -6.85 -16.66
CA ASN A 163 -14.46 -6.86 -17.31
C ASN A 163 -15.43 -5.80 -16.75
N ASN A 164 -15.16 -5.23 -15.56
CA ASN A 164 -15.98 -4.22 -14.92
C ASN A 164 -15.31 -2.84 -14.85
N ASP A 165 -14.41 -2.54 -15.77
CA ASP A 165 -13.74 -1.25 -15.88
C ASP A 165 -12.98 -0.84 -14.61
N VAL A 166 -12.41 -1.82 -13.89
CA VAL A 166 -11.51 -1.59 -12.75
C VAL A 166 -10.08 -1.84 -13.21
N PRO A 167 -9.24 -0.81 -13.39
CA PRO A 167 -7.86 -0.97 -13.81
C PRO A 167 -7.05 -1.78 -12.80
N VAL A 168 -6.29 -2.74 -13.33
CA VAL A 168 -5.38 -3.62 -12.59
C VAL A 168 -3.95 -3.33 -13.01
N GLY A 169 -3.01 -3.34 -12.06
CA GLY A 169 -1.59 -3.15 -12.34
C GLY A 169 -0.95 -4.35 -13.06
N PRO A 170 0.22 -4.16 -13.68
CA PRO A 170 0.91 -5.20 -14.45
C PRO A 170 1.50 -6.34 -13.61
N GLY A 171 1.38 -6.26 -12.32
CA GLY A 171 1.97 -7.14 -11.34
C GLY A 171 2.81 -6.40 -10.31
N ARG A 172 3.17 -7.11 -9.27
CA ARG A 172 3.94 -6.57 -8.14
C ARG A 172 4.61 -7.71 -7.38
N GLY A 173 5.69 -7.42 -6.66
CA GLY A 173 6.39 -8.43 -5.89
C GLY A 173 7.04 -9.49 -6.77
N SER A 174 7.00 -10.74 -6.34
CA SER A 174 7.61 -11.87 -7.05
C SER A 174 6.67 -12.53 -8.06
N GLY A 175 5.36 -12.28 -7.96
CA GLY A 175 4.33 -12.95 -8.78
C GLY A 175 4.50 -12.76 -10.30
N ALA A 176 5.11 -11.62 -10.73
CA ALA A 176 5.42 -11.38 -12.12
C ALA A 176 6.47 -12.35 -12.71
N GLY A 177 7.14 -13.17 -11.87
CA GLY A 177 8.03 -14.24 -12.32
C GLY A 177 7.34 -15.53 -12.76
N SER A 178 6.01 -15.64 -12.63
CA SER A 178 5.25 -16.84 -13.02
C SER A 178 4.65 -16.71 -14.41
N LEU A 179 4.93 -17.68 -15.27
CA LEU A 179 4.33 -17.81 -16.59
C LEU A 179 2.85 -18.23 -16.51
N VAL A 180 2.48 -19.04 -15.52
CA VAL A 180 1.08 -19.36 -15.23
C VAL A 180 0.30 -18.09 -14.90
N ALA A 181 0.85 -17.22 -14.03
CA ALA A 181 0.23 -15.95 -13.69
C ALA A 181 0.10 -15.02 -14.92
N PHE A 182 1.11 -14.98 -15.78
CA PHE A 182 1.08 -14.22 -17.01
C PHE A 182 0.03 -14.77 -17.99
N SER A 183 0.02 -16.06 -18.26
CA SER A 183 -0.94 -16.69 -19.19
C SER A 183 -2.39 -16.48 -18.74
N LEU A 184 -2.66 -16.51 -17.44
CA LEU A 184 -3.96 -16.19 -16.87
C LEU A 184 -4.31 -14.69 -16.91
N GLY A 185 -3.36 -13.82 -17.25
CA GLY A 185 -3.54 -12.36 -17.20
C GLY A 185 -3.59 -11.78 -15.78
N ILE A 186 -3.05 -12.51 -14.79
CA ILE A 186 -2.82 -12.02 -13.43
C ILE A 186 -1.73 -10.95 -13.46
N THR A 187 -0.70 -11.17 -14.28
CA THR A 187 0.39 -10.20 -14.52
C THR A 187 0.43 -9.86 -16.02
N SER A 188 1.05 -8.72 -16.38
CA SER A 188 1.11 -8.22 -17.76
C SER A 188 2.52 -8.24 -18.34
N LEU A 189 3.51 -8.76 -17.61
CA LEU A 189 4.90 -8.89 -18.08
C LEU A 189 5.20 -10.34 -18.43
N ASP A 190 5.75 -10.55 -19.62
CA ASP A 190 6.25 -11.85 -20.06
C ASP A 190 7.51 -12.21 -19.24
N PRO A 191 7.46 -13.23 -18.36
CA PRO A 191 8.60 -13.54 -17.49
C PRO A 191 9.78 -14.13 -18.26
N ILE A 192 9.59 -14.71 -19.43
CA ILE A 192 10.66 -15.27 -20.25
C ILE A 192 11.42 -14.13 -20.93
N ASP A 193 10.73 -13.20 -21.59
CA ASP A 193 11.33 -12.05 -22.24
C ASP A 193 12.17 -11.18 -21.28
N HIS A 194 11.75 -11.09 -20.03
CA HIS A 194 12.42 -10.29 -19.02
C HIS A 194 13.37 -11.09 -18.10
N GLY A 195 13.55 -12.39 -18.34
CA GLY A 195 14.43 -13.25 -17.52
C GLY A 195 14.03 -13.29 -16.05
N LEU A 196 12.73 -13.46 -15.76
CA LEU A 196 12.20 -13.53 -14.41
C LEU A 196 12.09 -14.98 -13.92
N LEU A 197 12.41 -15.22 -12.64
CA LEU A 197 12.50 -16.56 -12.08
C LEU A 197 11.25 -16.93 -11.28
N PHE A 198 10.65 -18.09 -11.60
CA PHE A 198 9.50 -18.65 -10.88
C PHE A 198 9.84 -19.03 -9.43
N GLU A 199 11.02 -19.60 -9.20
CA GLU A 199 11.45 -20.07 -7.89
C GLU A 199 11.65 -18.94 -6.88
N ARG A 200 11.77 -17.70 -7.38
CA ARG A 200 11.76 -16.50 -6.51
C ARG A 200 10.35 -16.23 -5.97
N PHE A 201 9.31 -16.61 -6.70
CA PHE A 201 7.91 -16.50 -6.30
C PHE A 201 7.46 -17.74 -5.51
N LEU A 202 7.57 -18.91 -6.11
CA LEU A 202 7.16 -20.18 -5.52
C LEU A 202 8.34 -21.15 -5.56
N ASN A 203 8.84 -21.53 -4.37
CA ASN A 203 10.01 -22.39 -4.25
C ASN A 203 9.60 -23.78 -3.76
N PRO A 204 9.74 -24.85 -4.57
CA PRO A 204 9.38 -26.21 -4.21
C PRO A 204 10.22 -26.78 -3.05
N GLU A 205 11.44 -26.29 -2.85
CA GLU A 205 12.30 -26.70 -1.76
C GLU A 205 11.96 -26.01 -0.43
N ARG A 206 10.93 -25.15 -0.43
CA ARG A 206 10.45 -24.43 0.74
C ARG A 206 8.95 -24.28 0.71
N LEU A 207 8.25 -24.95 1.62
CA LEU A 207 6.82 -24.76 1.82
C LEU A 207 6.55 -23.35 2.39
N SER A 208 6.14 -22.43 1.53
CA SER A 208 5.63 -21.12 1.91
C SER A 208 4.49 -20.73 0.98
N MET A 209 3.47 -20.08 1.54
CA MET A 209 2.37 -19.54 0.74
C MET A 209 2.90 -18.60 -0.35
N PRO A 210 2.39 -18.71 -1.59
CA PRO A 210 2.51 -17.65 -2.56
C PRO A 210 1.77 -16.41 -2.08
N ASP A 211 2.29 -15.22 -2.38
CA ASP A 211 1.71 -13.94 -2.02
C ASP A 211 1.57 -13.10 -3.30
N PHE A 212 0.35 -13.05 -3.84
CA PHE A 212 0.02 -12.13 -4.92
C PHE A 212 -0.48 -10.82 -4.34
N ASP A 213 0.39 -9.84 -4.31
CA ASP A 213 0.00 -8.45 -4.17
C ASP A 213 -0.60 -7.94 -5.49
N VAL A 214 -1.80 -7.39 -5.48
CA VAL A 214 -2.44 -6.85 -6.68
C VAL A 214 -2.74 -5.37 -6.51
N ASP A 215 -2.20 -4.57 -7.44
CA ASP A 215 -2.48 -3.14 -7.50
C ASP A 215 -3.76 -2.87 -8.30
N PHE A 216 -4.73 -2.22 -7.68
CA PHE A 216 -5.97 -1.75 -8.32
C PHE A 216 -6.03 -0.23 -8.40
N CYS A 217 -6.86 0.27 -9.31
CA CYS A 217 -7.25 1.68 -9.29
C CYS A 217 -7.77 2.08 -7.91
N MET A 218 -7.17 3.11 -7.32
CA MET A 218 -7.45 3.53 -5.95
C MET A 218 -8.93 3.88 -5.70
N GLU A 219 -9.62 4.41 -6.72
CA GLU A 219 -11.03 4.82 -6.60
C GLU A 219 -12.02 3.67 -6.77
N LYS A 220 -11.59 2.56 -7.41
CA LYS A 220 -12.48 1.43 -7.75
C LYS A 220 -12.13 0.14 -7.01
N ARG A 221 -11.06 0.11 -6.22
CA ARG A 221 -10.61 -1.06 -5.44
C ARG A 221 -11.73 -1.67 -4.60
N ASP A 222 -12.51 -0.84 -3.93
CA ASP A 222 -13.55 -1.32 -3.02
C ASP A 222 -14.66 -2.10 -3.75
N LEU A 223 -14.88 -1.83 -5.06
CA LEU A 223 -15.80 -2.63 -5.89
C LEU A 223 -15.33 -4.09 -6.04
N VAL A 224 -14.01 -4.31 -6.05
CA VAL A 224 -13.42 -5.67 -6.12
C VAL A 224 -13.65 -6.40 -4.79
N ILE A 225 -13.46 -5.71 -3.66
CA ILE A 225 -13.72 -6.27 -2.33
C ILE A 225 -15.20 -6.65 -2.19
N ASP A 226 -16.11 -5.79 -2.67
CA ASP A 226 -17.55 -6.07 -2.69
C ASP A 226 -17.90 -7.29 -3.57
N TYR A 227 -17.25 -7.40 -4.73
CA TYR A 227 -17.42 -8.56 -5.59
C TYR A 227 -17.00 -9.86 -4.91
N VAL A 228 -15.79 -9.88 -4.33
CA VAL A 228 -15.25 -11.04 -3.62
C VAL A 228 -16.15 -11.41 -2.44
N SER A 229 -16.61 -10.43 -1.67
CA SER A 229 -17.54 -10.64 -0.56
C SER A 229 -18.88 -11.24 -1.02
N LYS A 230 -19.42 -10.81 -2.16
CA LYS A 230 -20.66 -11.38 -2.74
C LYS A 230 -20.45 -12.81 -3.27
N LYS A 231 -19.30 -13.05 -3.89
CA LYS A 231 -19.01 -14.34 -4.54
C LYS A 231 -18.70 -15.46 -3.55
N TYR A 232 -17.84 -15.18 -2.57
CA TYR A 232 -17.37 -16.18 -1.60
C TYR A 232 -18.19 -16.19 -0.30
N GLY A 233 -19.11 -15.22 -0.14
CA GLY A 233 -19.95 -15.08 1.05
C GLY A 233 -19.44 -13.98 2.00
N SER A 234 -20.36 -13.14 2.46
CA SER A 234 -20.04 -12.02 3.37
C SER A 234 -19.51 -12.48 4.73
N GLU A 235 -19.82 -13.71 5.15
CA GLU A 235 -19.32 -14.31 6.39
C GLU A 235 -17.93 -14.93 6.22
N ALA A 236 -17.54 -15.29 5.00
CA ALA A 236 -16.26 -15.90 4.67
C ALA A 236 -15.17 -14.86 4.34
N VAL A 237 -15.56 -13.61 4.03
CA VAL A 237 -14.63 -12.55 3.60
C VAL A 237 -14.55 -11.46 4.66
N SER A 238 -13.34 -11.13 5.08
CA SER A 238 -13.09 -10.09 6.08
C SER A 238 -11.85 -9.27 5.74
N GLN A 239 -11.89 -7.98 6.08
CA GLN A 239 -10.70 -7.15 6.10
C GLN A 239 -9.85 -7.48 7.34
N ILE A 240 -8.53 -7.26 7.25
CA ILE A 240 -7.59 -7.51 8.34
C ILE A 240 -7.50 -6.27 9.22
N ALA A 241 -7.46 -6.47 10.56
CA ALA A 241 -7.18 -5.39 11.49
C ALA A 241 -5.70 -5.00 11.49
N THR A 242 -5.45 -3.73 11.78
CA THR A 242 -4.13 -3.22 12.14
C THR A 242 -4.19 -2.56 13.49
N PHE A 243 -3.13 -2.73 14.29
CA PHE A 243 -3.04 -2.09 15.59
C PHE A 243 -2.02 -0.95 15.53
N GLY A 244 -2.52 0.27 15.60
CA GLY A 244 -1.65 1.43 15.77
C GLY A 244 -1.07 1.43 17.19
N THR A 245 0.26 1.37 17.30
CA THR A 245 0.96 1.40 18.59
C THR A 245 1.46 2.80 18.95
N MET A 246 1.68 3.03 20.24
CA MET A 246 2.30 4.26 20.74
C MET A 246 3.80 4.23 20.45
N ALA A 247 4.23 4.79 19.30
CA ALA A 247 5.64 4.89 18.93
C ALA A 247 6.36 5.99 19.73
N ALA A 248 7.69 5.88 19.86
CA ALA A 248 8.54 6.74 20.69
C ALA A 248 8.24 8.24 20.61
N ARG A 249 8.13 8.81 19.40
CA ARG A 249 7.83 10.24 19.21
C ARG A 249 6.41 10.64 19.56
N ALA A 250 5.48 9.73 19.38
CA ALA A 250 4.06 9.97 19.65
C ALA A 250 3.77 9.82 21.15
N VAL A 251 4.29 8.77 21.79
CA VAL A 251 4.01 8.49 23.19
C VAL A 251 4.44 9.61 24.12
N VAL A 252 5.61 10.23 23.91
CA VAL A 252 6.06 11.35 24.74
C VAL A 252 5.16 12.59 24.63
N ARG A 253 4.59 12.87 23.47
CA ARG A 253 3.62 13.97 23.29
C ARG A 253 2.28 13.65 23.92
N ASP A 254 1.81 12.42 23.75
CA ASP A 254 0.54 11.97 24.31
C ASP A 254 0.59 11.93 25.85
N VAL A 255 1.69 11.43 26.42
CA VAL A 255 1.92 11.43 27.87
C VAL A 255 2.03 12.84 28.41
N ALA A 256 2.84 13.72 27.80
CA ALA A 256 2.95 15.12 28.22
C ALA A 256 1.57 15.80 28.24
N ARG A 257 0.74 15.56 27.22
CA ARG A 257 -0.63 16.07 27.15
C ARG A 257 -1.51 15.49 28.26
N ALA A 258 -1.46 14.17 28.49
CA ALA A 258 -2.23 13.51 29.55
C ALA A 258 -1.85 13.99 30.94
N MET A 259 -0.57 14.32 31.18
CA MET A 259 -0.08 14.93 32.42
C MET A 259 -0.44 16.42 32.53
N GLY A 260 -1.09 17.03 31.57
CA GLY A 260 -1.44 18.46 31.54
C GLY A 260 -0.25 19.39 31.30
N LYS A 261 0.86 18.88 30.77
CA LYS A 261 2.03 19.70 30.43
C LYS A 261 1.81 20.51 29.15
N PRO A 262 2.50 21.66 28.99
CA PRO A 262 2.39 22.47 27.79
C PRO A 262 2.79 21.69 26.52
N TYR A 263 2.06 21.91 25.41
CA TYR A 263 2.35 21.29 24.12
C TYR A 263 3.82 21.46 23.67
N ALA A 264 4.38 22.66 23.90
CA ALA A 264 5.77 22.97 23.53
C ALA A 264 6.80 22.05 24.21
N LEU A 265 6.54 21.59 25.44
CA LEU A 265 7.43 20.66 26.16
C LEU A 265 7.41 19.28 25.49
N GLY A 266 6.22 18.72 25.24
CA GLY A 266 6.07 17.42 24.56
C GLY A 266 6.65 17.43 23.14
N ASP A 267 6.47 18.51 22.40
CA ASP A 267 7.02 18.68 21.05
C ASP A 267 8.55 18.80 21.07
N ARG A 268 9.12 19.55 22.04
CA ARG A 268 10.57 19.64 22.26
C ARG A 268 11.19 18.26 22.51
N ILE A 269 10.61 17.46 23.41
CA ILE A 269 11.10 16.11 23.71
C ILE A 269 11.00 15.23 22.44
N SER A 270 9.85 15.25 21.77
CA SER A 270 9.62 14.47 20.54
C SER A 270 10.63 14.78 19.43
N LYS A 271 11.06 16.05 19.28
CA LYS A 271 12.06 16.48 18.28
C LYS A 271 13.47 15.99 18.56
N MET A 272 13.80 15.67 19.83
CA MET A 272 15.08 15.06 20.19
C MET A 272 15.17 13.58 19.78
N ILE A 273 14.03 12.92 19.51
CA ILE A 273 13.95 11.53 19.07
C ILE A 273 14.01 11.48 17.54
N PRO A 274 14.96 10.71 16.93
CA PRO A 274 15.05 10.59 15.48
C PRO A 274 13.76 10.03 14.86
N PHE A 275 13.45 10.50 13.67
CA PHE A 275 12.37 9.93 12.86
C PHE A 275 12.92 8.81 12.00
N ALA A 276 12.93 7.58 12.54
CA ALA A 276 13.37 6.39 11.81
C ALA A 276 12.42 5.21 12.10
N PRO A 277 12.19 4.33 11.12
CA PRO A 277 11.42 3.09 11.33
C PRO A 277 12.05 2.25 12.45
N GLY A 278 11.22 1.75 13.39
CA GLY A 278 11.69 0.93 14.50
C GLY A 278 12.50 1.68 15.58
N MET A 279 12.43 3.03 15.58
CA MET A 279 13.01 3.84 16.65
C MET A 279 12.23 3.65 17.94
N THR A 280 12.94 3.31 19.04
CA THR A 280 12.41 3.21 20.40
C THR A 280 13.01 4.28 21.30
N LEU A 281 12.41 4.50 22.46
CA LEU A 281 12.96 5.43 23.46
C LEU A 281 14.34 4.99 23.95
N ASP A 282 14.58 3.68 24.09
CA ASP A 282 15.91 3.15 24.45
C ASP A 282 16.95 3.41 23.36
N LYS A 283 16.62 3.14 22.10
CA LYS A 283 17.52 3.46 20.98
C LYS A 283 17.80 4.96 20.93
N ALA A 284 16.76 5.79 21.03
CA ALA A 284 16.93 7.24 21.05
C ALA A 284 17.82 7.73 22.20
N LYS A 285 17.66 7.16 23.40
CA LYS A 285 18.52 7.48 24.55
C LYS A 285 19.98 7.12 24.30
N ASN A 286 20.25 5.99 23.65
CA ASN A 286 21.61 5.52 23.39
C ASN A 286 22.26 6.27 22.23
N GLU A 287 21.50 6.63 21.18
CA GLU A 287 22.01 7.24 19.95
C GLU A 287 22.04 8.78 19.99
N GLN A 288 21.25 9.42 20.88
CA GLN A 288 21.10 10.87 20.95
C GLN A 288 21.55 11.44 22.30
N PRO A 289 22.79 11.95 22.41
CA PRO A 289 23.32 12.49 23.65
C PRO A 289 22.45 13.62 24.26
N ILE A 290 21.86 14.48 23.40
CA ILE A 290 20.98 15.57 23.84
C ILE A 290 19.73 15.04 24.54
N PHE A 291 19.12 13.97 24.02
CA PHE A 291 17.97 13.32 24.64
C PHE A 291 18.34 12.69 25.99
N ALA A 292 19.44 11.94 26.01
CA ALA A 292 19.94 11.32 27.25
C ALA A 292 20.26 12.36 28.34
N GLN A 293 20.93 13.47 28.00
CA GLN A 293 21.23 14.56 28.93
C GLN A 293 19.94 15.25 29.39
N SER A 294 18.97 15.46 28.53
CA SER A 294 17.69 16.08 28.89
C SER A 294 16.94 15.24 29.93
N ILE A 295 16.91 13.92 29.81
CA ILE A 295 16.33 13.00 30.77
C ILE A 295 17.08 13.10 32.13
N LYS A 296 18.40 13.25 32.10
CA LYS A 296 19.23 13.32 33.31
C LYS A 296 19.07 14.65 34.08
N ASN A 297 18.99 15.76 33.35
CA ASN A 297 19.08 17.10 33.89
C ASN A 297 17.72 17.77 34.19
N ASP A 298 16.65 17.35 33.48
CA ASP A 298 15.31 17.95 33.59
C ASP A 298 14.34 16.94 34.22
N SER A 299 13.82 17.26 35.42
CA SER A 299 12.92 16.38 36.18
C SER A 299 11.58 16.16 35.45
N GLU A 300 11.05 17.21 34.78
CA GLU A 300 9.79 17.07 34.01
C GLU A 300 9.95 16.18 32.77
N VAL A 301 11.08 16.33 32.06
CA VAL A 301 11.42 15.43 30.95
C VAL A 301 11.55 14.00 31.45
N ARG A 302 12.21 13.78 32.56
CA ARG A 302 12.40 12.45 33.16
C ARG A 302 11.07 11.80 33.52
N GLU A 303 10.16 12.53 34.14
CA GLU A 303 8.83 12.05 34.53
C GLU A 303 8.02 11.63 33.31
N ILE A 304 7.96 12.48 32.28
CA ILE A 304 7.27 12.18 31.01
C ILE A 304 7.88 10.95 30.33
N VAL A 305 9.21 10.86 30.25
CA VAL A 305 9.89 9.76 29.56
C VAL A 305 9.72 8.44 30.32
N ASN A 306 9.81 8.46 31.67
CA ASN A 306 9.61 7.25 32.48
C ASN A 306 8.21 6.66 32.28
N LEU A 307 7.18 7.50 32.28
CA LEU A 307 5.82 7.04 32.03
C LEU A 307 5.65 6.60 30.55
N SER A 308 6.33 7.27 29.63
CA SER A 308 6.33 6.91 28.21
C SER A 308 6.96 5.55 27.94
N TYR A 309 8.01 5.16 28.66
CA TYR A 309 8.61 3.82 28.54
C TYR A 309 7.63 2.69 28.82
N LYS A 310 6.73 2.90 29.77
CA LYS A 310 5.72 1.90 30.14
C LYS A 310 4.55 1.84 29.15
N LEU A 311 4.36 2.88 28.36
CA LEU A 311 3.29 2.98 27.36
C LEU A 311 3.77 2.76 25.91
N GLU A 312 5.09 2.83 25.67
CA GLU A 312 5.66 2.59 24.34
C GLU A 312 5.31 1.17 23.84
N GLY A 313 4.89 1.07 22.59
CA GLY A 313 4.52 -0.20 21.95
C GLY A 313 3.11 -0.71 22.29
N ILE A 314 2.42 -0.14 23.28
CA ILE A 314 1.04 -0.53 23.59
C ILE A 314 0.10 -0.09 22.47
N ALA A 315 -0.87 -0.94 22.13
CA ALA A 315 -1.90 -0.64 21.14
C ALA A 315 -2.72 0.60 21.55
N ARG A 316 -2.85 1.55 20.65
CA ARG A 316 -3.57 2.81 20.82
C ARG A 316 -4.95 2.77 20.17
N ASN A 317 -5.00 2.28 18.94
CA ASN A 317 -6.22 2.21 18.13
C ASN A 317 -6.20 0.99 17.21
N VAL A 318 -7.39 0.55 16.84
CA VAL A 318 -7.61 -0.45 15.80
C VAL A 318 -7.97 0.27 14.52
N GLY A 319 -7.38 -0.14 13.42
CA GLY A 319 -7.68 0.37 12.08
C GLY A 319 -7.82 -0.78 11.10
N LYS A 320 -8.24 -0.47 9.88
CA LYS A 320 -8.28 -1.43 8.77
C LYS A 320 -6.92 -1.51 8.09
N HIS A 321 -6.48 -2.71 7.75
CA HIS A 321 -5.31 -2.89 6.89
C HIS A 321 -5.56 -2.26 5.51
N ALA A 322 -4.56 -1.61 4.95
CA ALA A 322 -4.72 -0.83 3.72
C ALA A 322 -5.13 -1.64 2.49
N GLY A 323 -4.80 -2.95 2.45
CA GLY A 323 -5.08 -3.82 1.31
C GLY A 323 -5.49 -5.25 1.69
N GLY A 324 -5.13 -5.74 2.89
CA GLY A 324 -5.32 -7.13 3.27
C GLY A 324 -6.78 -7.54 3.45
N VAL A 325 -7.18 -8.55 2.70
CA VAL A 325 -8.49 -9.22 2.79
C VAL A 325 -8.26 -10.71 2.97
N VAL A 326 -8.99 -11.32 3.86
CA VAL A 326 -8.98 -12.77 4.09
C VAL A 326 -10.22 -13.36 3.46
N ILE A 327 -10.05 -14.49 2.78
CA ILE A 327 -11.14 -15.32 2.28
C ILE A 327 -10.98 -16.69 2.94
N ALA A 328 -11.90 -17.04 3.83
CA ALA A 328 -11.91 -18.34 4.52
C ALA A 328 -12.73 -19.40 3.74
N PRO A 329 -12.48 -20.69 3.95
CA PRO A 329 -13.29 -21.77 3.34
C PRO A 329 -14.70 -21.91 3.98
N GLY A 330 -15.00 -21.10 4.98
CA GLY A 330 -16.28 -21.04 5.69
C GLY A 330 -16.41 -19.73 6.45
N SER A 331 -17.17 -19.68 7.54
CA SER A 331 -17.28 -18.45 8.33
C SER A 331 -15.94 -18.06 8.95
N ILE A 332 -15.54 -16.80 8.84
CA ILE A 332 -14.32 -16.26 9.47
C ILE A 332 -14.29 -16.54 10.97
N SER A 333 -15.45 -16.49 11.63
CA SER A 333 -15.56 -16.72 13.07
C SER A 333 -15.16 -18.13 13.50
N ASP A 334 -15.11 -19.11 12.58
CA ASP A 334 -14.64 -20.47 12.87
C ASP A 334 -13.10 -20.54 12.98
N PHE A 335 -12.40 -19.55 12.46
CA PHE A 335 -10.94 -19.47 12.39
C PHE A 335 -10.34 -18.42 13.32
N CYS A 336 -10.96 -17.24 13.41
CA CYS A 336 -10.49 -16.16 14.26
C CYS A 336 -11.64 -15.29 14.80
N PRO A 337 -11.45 -14.65 15.97
CA PRO A 337 -12.42 -13.67 16.46
C PRO A 337 -12.51 -12.48 15.50
N VAL A 338 -13.71 -11.89 15.42
CA VAL A 338 -13.99 -10.73 14.57
C VAL A 338 -14.21 -9.48 15.40
N TYR A 339 -13.88 -8.32 14.80
CA TYR A 339 -14.11 -6.99 15.34
C TYR A 339 -15.08 -6.23 14.45
N VAL A 340 -16.10 -5.64 15.05
CA VAL A 340 -17.08 -4.79 14.34
C VAL A 340 -16.78 -3.34 14.68
N ASP A 341 -16.44 -2.55 13.68
CA ASP A 341 -16.31 -1.10 13.84
C ASP A 341 -17.71 -0.48 13.96
N ARG A 342 -17.99 0.11 15.13
CA ARG A 342 -19.30 0.69 15.45
C ARG A 342 -19.69 1.87 14.56
N GLN A 343 -18.73 2.54 13.92
CA GLN A 343 -19.01 3.70 13.06
C GLN A 343 -19.32 3.30 11.62
N SER A 344 -18.62 2.30 11.09
CA SER A 344 -18.74 1.87 9.70
C SER A 344 -19.50 0.56 9.53
N GLU A 345 -19.90 -0.09 10.63
CA GLU A 345 -20.51 -1.44 10.67
C GLU A 345 -19.71 -2.51 9.94
N SER A 346 -18.44 -2.22 9.64
CA SER A 346 -17.57 -3.14 8.92
C SER A 346 -16.97 -4.18 9.85
N VAL A 347 -16.94 -5.43 9.37
CA VAL A 347 -16.34 -6.56 10.07
C VAL A 347 -14.87 -6.68 9.68
N MET A 348 -13.99 -6.87 10.68
CA MET A 348 -12.56 -7.12 10.52
C MET A 348 -12.14 -8.32 11.37
N THR A 349 -11.05 -8.99 11.00
CA THR A 349 -10.40 -9.96 11.89
C THR A 349 -9.89 -9.23 13.15
N GLN A 350 -9.91 -9.87 14.33
CA GLN A 350 -9.20 -9.34 15.50
C GLN A 350 -7.70 -9.63 15.45
N TYR A 351 -7.26 -10.57 14.63
CA TYR A 351 -5.87 -10.84 14.39
C TYR A 351 -5.31 -9.89 13.31
N ASP A 352 -4.06 -9.46 13.50
CA ASP A 352 -3.33 -8.71 12.48
C ASP A 352 -2.84 -9.65 11.35
N LYS A 353 -2.16 -9.07 10.36
CA LYS A 353 -1.67 -9.80 9.18
C LYS A 353 -0.79 -11.01 9.53
N ASP A 354 0.08 -10.86 10.54
CA ASP A 354 1.05 -11.90 10.92
C ASP A 354 0.36 -13.04 11.69
N ASP A 355 -0.61 -12.73 12.53
CA ASP A 355 -1.36 -13.72 13.30
C ASP A 355 -2.41 -14.43 12.44
N VAL A 356 -3.02 -13.74 11.46
CA VAL A 356 -3.90 -14.36 10.45
C VAL A 356 -3.14 -15.43 9.66
N GLU A 357 -1.91 -15.16 9.23
CA GLU A 357 -1.06 -16.12 8.53
C GLU A 357 -0.65 -17.29 9.44
N LYS A 358 -0.33 -17.04 10.71
CA LYS A 358 0.04 -18.10 11.67
C LYS A 358 -1.07 -19.11 11.94
N ILE A 359 -2.32 -18.66 11.92
CA ILE A 359 -3.46 -19.57 12.10
C ILE A 359 -3.83 -20.32 10.81
N GLY A 360 -3.15 -20.04 9.69
CA GLY A 360 -3.30 -20.73 8.42
C GLY A 360 -4.32 -20.11 7.46
N LEU A 361 -4.91 -18.96 7.76
CA LEU A 361 -5.75 -18.24 6.81
C LEU A 361 -4.90 -17.56 5.76
N VAL A 362 -5.44 -17.49 4.55
CA VAL A 362 -4.75 -16.89 3.40
C VAL A 362 -5.18 -15.46 3.21
N LYS A 363 -4.18 -14.59 3.16
CA LYS A 363 -4.34 -13.17 2.89
C LYS A 363 -4.26 -12.89 1.39
N PHE A 364 -5.12 -12.00 0.90
CA PHE A 364 -5.07 -11.42 -0.44
C PHE A 364 -4.90 -9.91 -0.31
N ASP A 365 -3.85 -9.35 -0.91
CA ASP A 365 -3.58 -7.92 -0.81
C ASP A 365 -4.14 -7.15 -2.00
N PHE A 366 -5.27 -6.45 -1.77
CA PHE A 366 -5.89 -5.52 -2.72
C PHE A 366 -5.36 -4.10 -2.48
N LEU A 367 -4.31 -3.73 -3.20
CA LEU A 367 -3.63 -2.46 -2.99
C LEU A 367 -4.18 -1.37 -3.91
N GLY A 368 -4.38 -0.17 -3.39
CA GLY A 368 -4.82 0.97 -4.18
C GLY A 368 -3.64 1.77 -4.72
N LEU A 369 -3.43 1.76 -6.04
CA LEU A 369 -2.39 2.54 -6.68
C LEU A 369 -2.98 3.73 -7.44
N ARG A 370 -2.68 4.95 -6.98
CA ARG A 370 -3.19 6.20 -7.58
C ARG A 370 -2.80 6.34 -9.05
N THR A 371 -1.62 5.87 -9.42
CA THR A 371 -1.12 5.97 -10.80
C THR A 371 -2.00 5.23 -11.79
N LEU A 372 -2.57 4.09 -11.41
CA LEU A 372 -3.54 3.39 -12.26
C LEU A 372 -4.80 4.22 -12.51
N THR A 373 -5.25 4.98 -11.51
CA THR A 373 -6.35 5.93 -11.68
C THR A 373 -5.99 7.06 -12.65
N VAL A 374 -4.74 7.53 -12.61
CA VAL A 374 -4.25 8.57 -13.54
C VAL A 374 -4.19 8.04 -14.97
N ILE A 375 -3.63 6.85 -15.16
CA ILE A 375 -3.54 6.18 -16.48
C ILE A 375 -4.94 5.95 -17.04
N ASP A 376 -5.85 5.36 -16.29
CA ASP A 376 -7.24 5.10 -16.71
C ASP A 376 -7.96 6.38 -17.17
N ARG A 377 -7.85 7.44 -16.39
CA ARG A 377 -8.44 8.73 -16.77
C ARG A 377 -7.82 9.33 -18.02
N ALA A 378 -6.50 9.24 -18.15
CA ALA A 378 -5.80 9.74 -19.33
C ALA A 378 -6.28 8.99 -20.58
N ILE A 379 -6.33 7.65 -20.52
CA ILE A 379 -6.81 6.80 -21.63
C ILE A 379 -8.26 7.12 -21.99
N LYS A 380 -9.15 7.22 -21.00
CA LYS A 380 -10.56 7.59 -21.23
C LYS A 380 -10.71 8.96 -21.86
N SER A 381 -9.88 9.93 -21.44
CA SER A 381 -9.86 11.27 -22.04
C SER A 381 -9.31 11.27 -23.46
N ILE A 382 -8.29 10.48 -23.75
CA ILE A 382 -7.71 10.30 -25.09
C ILE A 382 -8.69 9.64 -26.04
N ASN A 383 -9.44 8.66 -25.55
CA ASN A 383 -10.38 7.86 -26.36
C ASN A 383 -11.78 8.47 -26.43
N TYR A 384 -12.04 9.59 -25.74
CA TYR A 384 -13.34 10.23 -25.76
C TYR A 384 -13.74 10.67 -27.19
N GLY A 385 -14.87 10.17 -27.67
CA GLY A 385 -15.41 10.48 -28.99
C GLY A 385 -14.72 9.79 -30.17
N LYS A 386 -13.80 8.84 -29.93
CA LYS A 386 -13.16 8.03 -30.98
C LYS A 386 -13.98 6.81 -31.34
N ASN A 387 -13.82 6.35 -32.58
CA ASN A 387 -14.38 5.08 -33.05
C ASN A 387 -13.53 3.90 -32.56
N GLU A 388 -14.10 2.69 -32.55
CA GLU A 388 -13.43 1.46 -32.08
C GLU A 388 -12.04 1.23 -32.72
N SER A 389 -11.89 1.53 -34.02
CA SER A 389 -10.62 1.38 -34.73
C SER A 389 -9.54 2.41 -34.37
N GLU A 390 -9.90 3.47 -33.65
CA GLU A 390 -8.99 4.56 -33.26
C GLU A 390 -8.68 4.55 -31.76
N ILE A 391 -9.21 3.56 -31.04
CA ILE A 391 -9.00 3.44 -29.61
C ILE A 391 -7.52 3.22 -29.31
N PHE A 392 -6.95 4.11 -28.49
CA PHE A 392 -5.61 3.96 -27.98
C PHE A 392 -5.61 2.95 -26.83
N ASP A 393 -4.76 1.93 -26.95
CA ASP A 393 -4.53 0.93 -25.91
C ASP A 393 -3.11 1.08 -25.35
N ILE A 394 -2.99 1.27 -24.02
CA ILE A 394 -1.73 1.43 -23.32
C ILE A 394 -0.95 0.11 -23.20
N GLU A 395 -1.61 -1.04 -23.33
CA GLU A 395 -0.94 -2.34 -23.28
C GLU A 395 -0.21 -2.66 -24.60
N SER A 396 -0.59 -2.00 -25.70
CA SER A 396 0.01 -2.19 -27.02
C SER A 396 1.23 -1.32 -27.33
N ILE A 397 1.67 -0.45 -26.41
CA ILE A 397 2.78 0.48 -26.68
C ILE A 397 4.12 -0.25 -26.77
N PRO A 398 5.00 0.14 -27.74
CA PRO A 398 6.34 -0.43 -27.84
C PRO A 398 7.23 0.04 -26.69
N LEU A 399 7.99 -0.87 -26.07
CA LEU A 399 8.88 -0.57 -24.94
C LEU A 399 10.25 0.00 -25.37
N ASN A 400 10.44 0.31 -26.63
CA ASN A 400 11.69 0.80 -27.22
C ASN A 400 11.56 2.18 -27.90
N ASP A 401 10.53 2.95 -27.54
CA ASP A 401 10.27 4.25 -28.16
C ASP A 401 11.34 5.29 -27.78
N GLN A 402 12.00 5.82 -28.78
CA GLN A 402 13.12 6.76 -28.64
C GLN A 402 12.72 8.09 -28.01
N LYS A 403 11.51 8.62 -28.30
CA LYS A 403 11.05 9.88 -27.75
C LYS A 403 10.77 9.79 -26.26
N VAL A 404 10.26 8.62 -25.83
CA VAL A 404 10.07 8.32 -24.40
C VAL A 404 11.42 8.32 -23.69
N PHE A 405 12.45 7.65 -24.22
CA PHE A 405 13.79 7.65 -23.64
C PHE A 405 14.45 9.04 -23.69
N GLN A 406 14.17 9.86 -24.69
CA GLN A 406 14.63 11.26 -24.72
C GLN A 406 13.98 12.09 -23.59
N LEU A 407 12.66 11.93 -23.35
CA LEU A 407 12.00 12.57 -22.21
C LEU A 407 12.66 12.14 -20.90
N LEU A 408 12.83 10.84 -20.68
CA LEU A 408 13.47 10.31 -19.48
C LEU A 408 14.89 10.86 -19.29
N SER A 409 15.74 10.78 -20.32
CA SER A 409 17.12 11.25 -20.28
C SER A 409 17.24 12.76 -20.05
N SER A 410 16.24 13.55 -20.43
CA SER A 410 16.19 14.97 -20.13
C SER A 410 15.92 15.29 -18.65
N GLY A 411 15.47 14.31 -17.84
CA GLY A 411 15.05 14.47 -16.46
C GLY A 411 13.76 15.29 -16.27
N LYS A 412 12.99 15.52 -17.35
CA LYS A 412 11.66 16.16 -17.29
C LYS A 412 10.58 15.18 -16.81
N THR A 413 10.88 14.45 -15.74
CA THR A 413 10.09 13.31 -15.26
C THR A 413 9.16 13.65 -14.08
N MET A 414 8.83 14.93 -13.90
CA MET A 414 7.79 15.32 -12.92
C MET A 414 6.47 14.65 -13.28
N ALA A 415 5.79 14.08 -12.29
CA ALA A 415 4.58 13.27 -12.42
C ALA A 415 4.76 11.90 -13.11
N VAL A 416 5.93 11.54 -13.60
CA VAL A 416 6.22 10.19 -14.08
C VAL A 416 6.41 9.26 -12.88
N PHE A 417 5.68 8.17 -12.87
CA PHE A 417 5.65 7.24 -11.73
C PHE A 417 7.05 6.81 -11.28
N GLN A 418 7.32 6.92 -9.98
CA GLN A 418 8.60 6.56 -9.34
C GLN A 418 9.83 7.38 -9.80
N LEU A 419 9.74 8.22 -10.84
CA LEU A 419 10.86 8.92 -11.45
C LEU A 419 10.85 10.45 -11.19
N GLU A 420 10.02 10.93 -10.26
CA GLU A 420 9.76 12.38 -10.08
C GLU A 420 10.63 13.07 -9.01
N SER A 421 11.24 12.33 -8.07
CA SER A 421 12.05 12.94 -7.01
C SER A 421 13.30 13.64 -7.57
N SER A 422 13.80 14.67 -6.88
CA SER A 422 14.97 15.45 -7.36
C SER A 422 16.19 14.56 -7.59
N GLY A 423 16.55 13.72 -6.61
CA GLY A 423 17.69 12.83 -6.74
C GLY A 423 17.51 11.75 -7.83
N MET A 424 16.28 11.25 -8.01
CA MET A 424 15.98 10.33 -9.11
C MET A 424 16.14 11.03 -10.47
N ARG A 425 15.67 12.27 -10.61
CA ARG A 425 15.84 13.06 -11.83
C ARG A 425 17.31 13.35 -12.14
N ASP A 426 18.13 13.57 -11.13
CA ASP A 426 19.56 13.77 -11.31
C ASP A 426 20.25 12.47 -11.72
N LEU A 427 19.88 11.34 -11.13
CA LEU A 427 20.43 10.05 -11.52
C LEU A 427 20.01 9.67 -12.96
N ILE A 428 18.75 9.85 -13.34
CA ILE A 428 18.28 9.50 -14.69
C ILE A 428 18.93 10.37 -15.79
N LYS A 429 19.24 11.64 -15.51
CA LYS A 429 20.01 12.51 -16.44
C LYS A 429 21.45 12.03 -16.64
N ARG A 430 22.05 11.44 -15.62
CA ARG A 430 23.40 10.85 -15.69
C ARG A 430 23.35 9.53 -16.42
N LEU A 431 22.37 8.68 -16.11
CA LEU A 431 22.18 7.36 -16.70
C LEU A 431 21.82 7.43 -18.19
N LYS A 432 20.97 8.38 -18.59
CA LYS A 432 20.45 8.53 -19.98
C LYS A 432 19.92 7.19 -20.51
N PRO A 433 18.83 6.66 -19.95
CA PRO A 433 18.32 5.34 -20.34
C PRO A 433 17.97 5.28 -21.82
N THR A 434 18.29 4.17 -22.46
CA THR A 434 18.06 3.87 -23.89
C THR A 434 17.26 2.59 -24.12
N LYS A 435 17.09 1.79 -23.08
CA LYS A 435 16.35 0.53 -23.07
C LYS A 435 15.54 0.34 -21.78
N PHE A 436 14.54 -0.50 -21.84
CA PHE A 436 13.59 -0.74 -20.74
C PHE A 436 14.28 -1.33 -19.48
N GLU A 437 15.25 -2.22 -19.67
CA GLU A 437 16.01 -2.86 -18.59
C GLU A 437 16.77 -1.85 -17.73
N GLU A 438 17.18 -0.73 -18.32
CA GLU A 438 17.85 0.34 -17.58
C GLU A 438 16.88 1.14 -16.67
N ILE A 439 15.60 1.23 -17.05
CA ILE A 439 14.57 1.78 -16.15
C ILE A 439 14.35 0.82 -14.98
N THR A 440 14.30 -0.49 -15.28
CA THR A 440 14.19 -1.55 -14.27
C THR A 440 15.34 -1.48 -13.28
N ALA A 441 16.58 -1.36 -13.76
CA ALA A 441 17.77 -1.23 -12.91
C ALA A 441 17.76 0.09 -12.10
N LEU A 442 17.32 1.20 -12.71
CA LEU A 442 17.24 2.49 -12.03
C LEU A 442 16.33 2.44 -10.80
N LEU A 443 15.15 1.81 -10.91
CA LEU A 443 14.22 1.64 -9.79
C LEU A 443 14.81 0.74 -8.69
N ALA A 444 15.63 -0.23 -9.05
CA ALA A 444 16.33 -1.09 -8.10
C ALA A 444 17.50 -0.36 -7.39
N LEU A 445 18.21 0.51 -8.09
CA LEU A 445 19.41 1.20 -7.59
C LEU A 445 19.10 2.45 -6.75
N TYR A 446 17.96 3.13 -7.00
CA TYR A 446 17.65 4.37 -6.27
C TYR A 446 17.01 4.07 -4.90
N ARG A 447 17.82 3.58 -3.97
CA ARG A 447 17.44 3.26 -2.58
C ARG A 447 18.63 3.53 -1.65
N PRO A 448 18.38 3.76 -0.34
CA PRO A 448 19.43 4.12 0.61
C PRO A 448 20.67 3.18 0.58
N GLY A 449 20.47 1.86 0.50
CA GLY A 449 21.57 0.90 0.46
C GLY A 449 22.48 1.08 -0.76
N PRO A 450 21.98 0.89 -2.01
CA PRO A 450 22.79 1.08 -3.21
C PRO A 450 23.33 2.50 -3.40
N LEU A 451 22.60 3.53 -2.92
CA LEU A 451 23.10 4.92 -2.95
C LEU A 451 24.30 5.11 -2.03
N ASN A 452 24.26 4.56 -0.80
CA ASN A 452 25.34 4.68 0.16
C ASN A 452 26.60 3.86 -0.22
N SER A 453 26.42 2.75 -0.94
CA SER A 453 27.52 1.89 -1.41
C SER A 453 28.15 2.36 -2.72
N GLY A 454 27.62 3.38 -3.40
CA GLY A 454 28.12 3.86 -4.68
C GLY A 454 27.77 2.98 -5.90
N MET A 455 26.98 1.93 -5.74
CA MET A 455 26.57 1.02 -6.83
C MET A 455 25.93 1.73 -8.02
N HIS A 456 25.14 2.76 -7.74
CA HIS A 456 24.47 3.56 -8.77
C HIS A 456 25.46 4.35 -9.63
N ASP A 457 26.56 4.85 -9.05
CA ASP A 457 27.63 5.54 -9.78
C ASP A 457 28.39 4.56 -10.66
N GLU A 458 28.77 3.40 -10.10
CA GLU A 458 29.46 2.34 -10.82
C GLU A 458 28.64 1.85 -12.04
N PHE A 459 27.32 1.67 -11.87
CA PHE A 459 26.43 1.30 -12.96
C PHE A 459 26.43 2.34 -14.09
N VAL A 460 26.34 3.62 -13.74
CA VAL A 460 26.36 4.72 -14.71
C VAL A 460 27.71 4.80 -15.42
N ASP A 461 28.82 4.74 -14.68
CA ASP A 461 30.17 4.86 -15.24
C ASP A 461 30.50 3.70 -16.19
N ARG A 462 30.11 2.48 -15.85
CA ARG A 462 30.29 1.31 -16.72
C ARG A 462 29.43 1.39 -17.97
N LYS A 463 28.17 1.81 -17.85
CA LYS A 463 27.31 2.03 -19.03
C LYS A 463 27.92 3.01 -20.02
N HIS A 464 28.53 4.08 -19.56
CA HIS A 464 29.10 5.13 -20.42
C HIS A 464 30.57 4.87 -20.79
N GLY A 465 31.13 3.74 -20.38
CA GLY A 465 32.54 3.39 -20.67
C GLY A 465 33.57 4.23 -19.93
N VAL A 466 33.14 4.96 -18.88
CA VAL A 466 34.05 5.69 -17.99
C VAL A 466 34.88 4.70 -17.17
N SER A 467 34.24 3.62 -16.71
CA SER A 467 34.91 2.48 -16.09
C SER A 467 34.73 1.22 -16.95
N PRO A 468 35.71 0.29 -16.99
CA PRO A 468 35.56 -0.94 -17.75
C PRO A 468 34.51 -1.84 -17.13
N VAL A 469 33.72 -2.52 -17.97
CA VAL A 469 32.83 -3.58 -17.51
C VAL A 469 33.69 -4.79 -17.14
N THR A 470 33.59 -5.23 -15.89
CA THR A 470 34.32 -6.37 -15.35
C THR A 470 33.39 -7.37 -14.72
N TYR A 471 33.70 -8.65 -14.87
CA TYR A 471 32.95 -9.75 -14.29
C TYR A 471 33.81 -10.50 -13.29
N PRO A 472 33.29 -10.87 -12.10
CA PRO A 472 34.04 -11.62 -11.09
C PRO A 472 34.53 -12.99 -11.59
N HIS A 473 33.78 -13.57 -12.54
CA HIS A 473 34.16 -14.81 -13.23
C HIS A 473 33.54 -14.79 -14.64
N LYS A 474 34.21 -15.44 -15.61
CA LYS A 474 33.76 -15.50 -17.01
C LYS A 474 32.32 -16.05 -17.15
N LEU A 475 31.98 -17.07 -16.37
CA LEU A 475 30.64 -17.66 -16.37
C LEU A 475 29.53 -16.69 -15.90
N LEU A 476 29.89 -15.62 -15.22
CA LEU A 476 28.93 -14.59 -14.78
C LEU A 476 28.66 -13.50 -15.83
N GLU A 477 29.39 -13.49 -16.94
CA GLU A 477 29.17 -12.54 -18.02
C GLU A 477 27.71 -12.56 -18.47
N GLN A 478 27.19 -13.72 -18.83
CA GLN A 478 25.79 -13.87 -19.27
C GLN A 478 24.75 -13.51 -18.20
N VAL A 479 25.11 -13.54 -16.91
CA VAL A 479 24.20 -13.20 -15.79
C VAL A 479 24.20 -11.70 -15.52
N LEU A 480 25.35 -11.04 -15.74
CA LEU A 480 25.57 -9.65 -15.33
C LEU A 480 25.70 -8.66 -16.50
N ASP A 481 25.62 -9.13 -17.75
CA ASP A 481 25.77 -8.27 -18.93
C ASP A 481 24.68 -7.20 -19.00
N GLU A 482 23.42 -7.57 -18.72
CA GLU A 482 22.29 -6.64 -18.65
C GLU A 482 22.54 -5.46 -17.71
N THR A 483 23.34 -5.69 -16.64
CA THR A 483 23.63 -4.72 -15.59
C THR A 483 25.09 -4.24 -15.58
N TYR A 484 25.78 -4.35 -16.71
CA TYR A 484 27.16 -3.88 -16.88
C TYR A 484 28.14 -4.45 -15.84
N GLY A 485 27.94 -5.70 -15.44
CA GLY A 485 28.79 -6.40 -14.45
C GLY A 485 28.49 -6.03 -12.99
N VAL A 486 27.46 -5.23 -12.71
CA VAL A 486 27.03 -4.89 -11.34
C VAL A 486 25.92 -5.85 -10.90
N ILE A 487 26.02 -6.42 -9.70
CA ILE A 487 24.94 -7.23 -9.12
C ILE A 487 23.87 -6.30 -8.56
N VAL A 488 22.72 -6.22 -9.23
CA VAL A 488 21.58 -5.35 -8.88
C VAL A 488 20.43 -6.15 -8.29
N TYR A 489 20.21 -7.35 -8.83
CA TYR A 489 19.02 -8.14 -8.53
C TYR A 489 19.30 -9.38 -7.68
N GLN A 490 18.31 -9.76 -6.89
CA GLN A 490 18.31 -11.01 -6.12
C GLN A 490 18.37 -12.24 -7.06
N GLU A 491 17.73 -12.15 -8.20
CA GLU A 491 17.71 -13.15 -9.25
C GLU A 491 19.13 -13.39 -9.80
N GLN A 492 19.94 -12.35 -9.92
CA GLN A 492 21.35 -12.50 -10.34
C GLN A 492 22.19 -13.24 -9.29
N VAL A 493 21.89 -13.08 -8.01
CA VAL A 493 22.52 -13.87 -6.94
C VAL A 493 22.15 -15.35 -7.07
N MET A 494 20.88 -15.65 -7.37
CA MET A 494 20.40 -17.03 -7.57
C MET A 494 21.04 -17.66 -8.82
N GLU A 495 21.05 -16.94 -9.93
CA GLU A 495 21.68 -17.39 -11.17
C GLU A 495 23.21 -17.59 -11.02
N ALA A 496 23.88 -16.70 -10.28
CA ALA A 496 25.30 -16.86 -9.99
C ALA A 496 25.57 -18.16 -9.22
N ALA A 497 24.75 -18.50 -8.22
CA ALA A 497 24.87 -19.75 -7.48
C ALA A 497 24.58 -20.97 -8.39
N ARG A 498 23.63 -20.87 -9.29
CA ARG A 498 23.32 -21.92 -10.27
C ARG A 498 24.49 -22.16 -11.23
N VAL A 499 24.99 -21.10 -11.83
CA VAL A 499 26.03 -21.20 -12.89
C VAL A 499 27.40 -21.59 -12.33
N LEU A 500 27.78 -21.07 -11.15
CA LEU A 500 29.11 -21.32 -10.57
C LEU A 500 29.16 -22.60 -9.75
N ALA A 501 28.11 -22.89 -8.98
CA ALA A 501 28.11 -23.98 -8.00
C ALA A 501 27.08 -25.08 -8.29
N GLY A 502 26.34 -25.01 -9.42
CA GLY A 502 25.38 -26.02 -9.81
C GLY A 502 24.20 -26.18 -8.83
N PHE A 503 23.84 -25.11 -8.13
CA PHE A 503 22.63 -25.09 -7.30
C PHE A 503 21.38 -25.21 -8.18
N SER A 504 20.33 -25.90 -7.68
CA SER A 504 19.00 -25.65 -8.22
C SER A 504 18.57 -24.21 -7.92
N LEU A 505 17.62 -23.65 -8.68
CA LEU A 505 17.10 -22.31 -8.38
C LEU A 505 16.42 -22.26 -7.01
N GLY A 506 15.80 -23.37 -6.56
CA GLY A 506 15.24 -23.49 -5.22
C GLY A 506 16.31 -23.38 -4.12
N GLN A 507 17.42 -24.12 -4.25
CA GLN A 507 18.57 -24.02 -3.34
C GLN A 507 19.19 -22.63 -3.36
N ALA A 508 19.29 -22.02 -4.53
CA ALA A 508 19.80 -20.67 -4.69
C ALA A 508 18.94 -19.60 -3.99
N ASP A 509 17.61 -19.77 -3.97
CA ASP A 509 16.72 -18.89 -3.18
C ASP A 509 16.93 -19.06 -1.67
N ILE A 510 17.17 -20.29 -1.19
CA ILE A 510 17.49 -20.55 0.21
C ILE A 510 18.80 -19.84 0.58
N LEU A 511 19.86 -19.98 -0.24
CA LEU A 511 21.14 -19.29 -0.08
C LEU A 511 20.94 -17.76 -0.01
N ARG A 512 20.26 -17.18 -0.99
CA ARG A 512 19.98 -15.74 -1.04
C ARG A 512 19.26 -15.24 0.23
N ARG A 513 18.31 -16.02 0.76
CA ARG A 513 17.59 -15.65 1.99
C ARG A 513 18.44 -15.74 3.24
N ALA A 514 19.33 -16.74 3.34
CA ALA A 514 20.28 -16.85 4.43
C ALA A 514 21.18 -15.60 4.48
N MET A 515 21.66 -15.16 3.33
CA MET A 515 22.42 -13.91 3.17
C MET A 515 21.62 -12.68 3.66
N GLY A 516 20.36 -12.56 3.28
CA GLY A 516 19.50 -11.43 3.69
C GLY A 516 19.15 -11.40 5.18
N LYS A 517 19.10 -12.56 5.87
CA LYS A 517 18.75 -12.67 7.29
C LYS A 517 19.93 -12.47 8.24
N LYS A 518 21.18 -12.45 7.74
CA LYS A 518 22.42 -12.24 8.50
C LYS A 518 22.66 -13.24 9.66
N LYS A 519 22.15 -14.46 9.54
CA LYS A 519 22.36 -15.50 10.53
C LYS A 519 23.74 -16.14 10.25
N LYS A 520 24.71 -15.89 11.11
CA LYS A 520 26.11 -16.29 10.89
C LYS A 520 26.28 -17.78 10.66
N GLU A 521 25.61 -18.62 11.44
CA GLU A 521 25.71 -20.09 11.34
C GLU A 521 25.17 -20.62 10.01
N GLU A 522 23.96 -20.16 9.60
CA GLU A 522 23.36 -20.53 8.31
C GLU A 522 24.23 -20.04 7.13
N MET A 523 24.88 -18.90 7.29
CA MET A 523 25.75 -18.32 6.27
C MET A 523 27.07 -19.09 6.09
N GLU A 524 27.67 -19.53 7.20
CA GLU A 524 28.93 -20.28 7.17
C GLU A 524 28.73 -21.63 6.50
N GLU A 525 27.63 -22.33 6.84
CA GLU A 525 27.22 -23.58 6.20
C GLU A 525 27.02 -23.41 4.68
N GLN A 526 26.29 -22.38 4.27
CA GLN A 526 26.05 -22.12 2.85
C GLN A 526 27.33 -21.72 2.10
N ARG A 527 28.27 -21.04 2.76
CA ARG A 527 29.57 -20.70 2.21
C ARG A 527 30.39 -21.96 1.89
N GLU A 528 30.46 -22.89 2.84
CA GLU A 528 31.17 -24.15 2.64
C GLU A 528 30.62 -24.95 1.47
N ILE A 529 29.27 -25.09 1.43
CA ILE A 529 28.59 -25.81 0.34
C ILE A 529 28.87 -25.16 -1.01
N PHE A 530 28.77 -23.83 -1.09
CA PHE A 530 29.03 -23.07 -2.33
C PHE A 530 30.48 -23.26 -2.80
N VAL A 531 31.47 -23.10 -1.92
CA VAL A 531 32.89 -23.22 -2.26
C VAL A 531 33.25 -24.66 -2.70
N GLN A 532 32.71 -25.69 -2.00
CA GLN A 532 32.92 -27.08 -2.38
C GLN A 532 32.34 -27.40 -3.76
N ARG A 533 31.15 -26.93 -4.07
CA ARG A 533 30.51 -27.15 -5.38
C ARG A 533 31.22 -26.40 -6.50
N CYS A 534 31.69 -25.18 -6.24
CA CYS A 534 32.51 -24.44 -7.20
C CYS A 534 33.79 -25.17 -7.60
N LYS A 535 34.45 -25.89 -6.66
CA LYS A 535 35.60 -26.74 -6.98
C LYS A 535 35.26 -27.86 -7.97
N GLY A 536 34.04 -28.41 -7.88
CA GLY A 536 33.52 -29.40 -8.85
C GLY A 536 33.38 -28.86 -10.28
N ASN A 537 33.29 -27.53 -10.43
CA ASN A 537 33.19 -26.81 -11.71
C ASN A 537 34.53 -26.12 -12.10
N ASP A 538 35.65 -26.66 -11.67
CA ASP A 538 37.02 -26.17 -11.96
C ASP A 538 37.32 -24.72 -11.50
N ILE A 539 36.55 -24.20 -10.54
CA ILE A 539 36.78 -22.87 -9.95
C ILE A 539 37.69 -23.02 -8.73
N LYS A 540 38.84 -22.30 -8.73
CA LYS A 540 39.78 -22.32 -7.62
C LYS A 540 39.11 -21.85 -6.32
N GLU A 541 39.37 -22.53 -5.20
CA GLU A 541 38.82 -22.24 -3.88
C GLU A 541 38.87 -20.75 -3.52
N LYS A 542 40.06 -20.15 -3.62
CA LYS A 542 40.24 -18.72 -3.33
C LYS A 542 39.35 -17.81 -4.18
N ASN A 543 39.11 -18.15 -5.44
CA ASN A 543 38.22 -17.39 -6.31
C ASN A 543 36.74 -17.60 -5.90
N ALA A 544 36.38 -18.85 -5.56
CA ALA A 544 35.02 -19.15 -5.08
C ALA A 544 34.70 -18.39 -3.78
N GLU A 545 35.63 -18.33 -2.83
CA GLU A 545 35.50 -17.56 -1.60
C GLU A 545 35.32 -16.05 -1.87
N GLN A 546 36.14 -15.47 -2.72
CA GLN A 546 36.06 -14.06 -3.09
C GLN A 546 34.74 -13.74 -3.78
N ILE A 547 34.24 -14.62 -4.65
CA ILE A 547 32.95 -14.45 -5.32
C ILE A 547 31.83 -14.56 -4.31
N PHE A 548 31.88 -15.53 -3.38
CA PHE A 548 30.88 -15.66 -2.34
C PHE A 548 30.80 -14.41 -1.46
N ASP A 549 31.95 -13.89 -1.02
CA ASP A 549 32.01 -12.67 -0.22
C ASP A 549 31.45 -11.45 -0.97
N LEU A 550 31.73 -11.34 -2.28
CA LEU A 550 31.16 -10.33 -3.15
C LEU A 550 29.63 -10.47 -3.26
N ILE A 551 29.14 -11.68 -3.55
CA ILE A 551 27.69 -11.96 -3.66
C ILE A 551 27.00 -11.66 -2.32
N ASN A 552 27.62 -12.05 -1.20
CA ASN A 552 27.06 -11.78 0.12
C ASN A 552 26.95 -10.27 0.42
N GLN A 553 27.97 -9.50 0.07
CA GLN A 553 27.95 -8.05 0.21
C GLN A 553 26.80 -7.42 -0.60
N PHE A 554 26.56 -7.88 -1.82
CA PHE A 554 25.49 -7.38 -2.69
C PHE A 554 24.10 -7.96 -2.37
N ALA A 555 24.02 -9.17 -1.80
CA ALA A 555 22.75 -9.78 -1.41
C ALA A 555 21.98 -8.96 -0.37
N GLU A 556 22.68 -8.15 0.45
CA GLU A 556 22.05 -7.20 1.38
C GLU A 556 21.25 -6.11 0.65
N TYR A 557 21.69 -5.73 -0.54
CA TYR A 557 21.15 -4.64 -1.33
C TYR A 557 20.42 -5.09 -2.59
N GLY A 558 20.45 -6.38 -2.92
CA GLY A 558 19.78 -6.95 -4.07
C GLY A 558 18.26 -6.67 -4.07
N PHE A 559 17.74 -6.28 -5.21
CA PHE A 559 16.30 -6.01 -5.37
C PHE A 559 15.60 -7.15 -6.11
N ASN A 560 14.30 -7.30 -5.91
CA ASN A 560 13.49 -8.24 -6.68
C ASN A 560 13.31 -7.69 -8.11
N LYS A 561 13.86 -8.39 -9.11
CA LYS A 561 13.78 -8.00 -10.52
C LYS A 561 12.34 -7.98 -11.02
N SER A 562 11.54 -8.97 -10.63
CA SER A 562 10.13 -9.08 -11.02
C SER A 562 9.31 -7.86 -10.56
N HIS A 563 9.53 -7.40 -9.32
CA HIS A 563 8.89 -6.18 -8.81
C HIS A 563 9.36 -4.93 -9.57
N SER A 564 10.67 -4.83 -9.79
CA SER A 564 11.27 -3.67 -10.48
C SER A 564 10.78 -3.56 -11.92
N ALA A 565 10.70 -4.67 -12.65
CA ALA A 565 10.24 -4.72 -14.04
C ALA A 565 8.76 -4.35 -14.16
N ALA A 566 7.90 -4.88 -13.28
CA ALA A 566 6.48 -4.52 -13.26
C ALA A 566 6.26 -3.03 -13.00
N TYR A 567 7.03 -2.43 -12.10
CA TYR A 567 6.94 -1.00 -11.80
C TYR A 567 7.61 -0.13 -12.88
N ALA A 568 8.66 -0.64 -13.54
CA ALA A 568 9.26 0.02 -14.70
C ALA A 568 8.25 0.13 -15.86
N LEU A 569 7.35 -0.85 -16.03
CA LEU A 569 6.29 -0.76 -17.03
C LEU A 569 5.33 0.40 -16.74
N ILE A 570 4.90 0.58 -15.49
CA ILE A 570 4.05 1.72 -15.09
C ILE A 570 4.80 3.05 -15.28
N SER A 571 6.11 3.08 -14.94
CA SER A 571 6.95 4.26 -15.16
C SER A 571 7.04 4.60 -16.65
N TYR A 572 7.24 3.60 -17.49
CA TYR A 572 7.31 3.75 -18.94
C TYR A 572 5.96 4.20 -19.53
N GLN A 573 4.85 3.60 -19.12
CA GLN A 573 3.49 3.98 -19.54
C GLN A 573 3.19 5.43 -19.18
N THR A 574 3.53 5.88 -17.98
CA THR A 574 3.34 7.29 -17.59
C THR A 574 4.27 8.25 -18.34
N ALA A 575 5.50 7.83 -18.66
CA ALA A 575 6.40 8.59 -19.51
C ALA A 575 5.90 8.67 -20.96
N PHE A 576 5.36 7.58 -21.49
CA PHE A 576 4.75 7.52 -22.82
C PHE A 576 3.54 8.48 -22.91
N LEU A 577 2.62 8.41 -21.95
CA LEU A 577 1.49 9.34 -21.88
C LEU A 577 1.93 10.80 -21.79
N LYS A 578 2.95 11.09 -20.99
CA LYS A 578 3.53 12.44 -20.88
C LYS A 578 4.17 12.92 -22.19
N THR A 579 4.72 11.99 -22.99
CA THR A 579 5.40 12.30 -24.26
C THR A 579 4.41 12.56 -25.39
N TYR A 580 3.38 11.71 -25.53
CA TYR A 580 2.48 11.72 -26.68
C TYR A 580 1.11 12.36 -26.43
N TYR A 581 0.68 12.41 -25.15
CA TYR A 581 -0.63 12.93 -24.73
C TYR A 581 -0.48 13.81 -23.47
N PRO A 582 0.43 14.83 -23.52
CA PRO A 582 0.82 15.55 -22.32
C PRO A 582 -0.35 16.29 -21.65
N GLU A 583 -1.31 16.85 -22.41
CA GLU A 583 -2.47 17.56 -21.87
C GLU A 583 -3.39 16.60 -21.10
N HIS A 584 -3.72 15.45 -21.69
CA HIS A 584 -4.58 14.42 -21.09
C HIS A 584 -3.93 13.82 -19.85
N PHE A 585 -2.62 13.56 -19.93
CA PHE A 585 -1.86 13.05 -18.79
C PHE A 585 -1.83 14.05 -17.64
N MET A 586 -1.45 15.31 -17.91
CA MET A 586 -1.34 16.34 -16.87
C MET A 586 -2.70 16.70 -16.26
N ALA A 587 -3.78 16.73 -17.05
CA ALA A 587 -5.13 16.92 -16.54
C ALA A 587 -5.54 15.79 -15.58
N SER A 588 -5.16 14.55 -15.88
CA SER A 588 -5.42 13.38 -15.03
C SER A 588 -4.60 13.41 -13.74
N VAL A 589 -3.32 13.81 -13.82
CA VAL A 589 -2.45 14.00 -12.66
C VAL A 589 -2.97 15.11 -11.74
N LEU A 590 -3.30 16.29 -12.29
CA LEU A 590 -3.91 17.40 -11.54
C LEU A 590 -5.20 16.96 -10.85
N SER A 591 -6.02 16.18 -11.55
CA SER A 591 -7.28 15.63 -11.01
C SER A 591 -7.08 14.62 -9.87
N SER A 592 -5.92 14.01 -9.77
CA SER A 592 -5.58 13.09 -8.67
C SER A 592 -5.11 13.81 -7.40
N GLU A 593 -4.83 15.10 -7.47
CA GLU A 593 -4.28 15.92 -6.38
C GLU A 593 -5.23 17.03 -5.91
N LEU A 594 -6.54 16.94 -6.17
CA LEU A 594 -7.54 17.98 -5.86
C LEU A 594 -7.52 18.51 -4.43
N GLY A 595 -7.12 17.68 -3.45
CA GLY A 595 -6.99 18.10 -2.05
C GLY A 595 -5.67 18.75 -1.66
N ASN A 596 -4.69 18.85 -2.57
CA ASN A 596 -3.33 19.29 -2.28
C ASN A 596 -2.95 20.52 -3.12
N THR A 597 -3.19 21.71 -2.57
CA THR A 597 -2.94 23.00 -3.26
C THR A 597 -1.48 23.19 -3.66
N ASP A 598 -0.51 22.74 -2.84
CA ASP A 598 0.92 22.92 -3.14
C ASP A 598 1.34 22.05 -4.34
N LYS A 599 0.85 20.81 -4.39
CA LYS A 599 1.09 19.95 -5.55
C LYS A 599 0.40 20.45 -6.81
N ILE A 600 -0.84 20.94 -6.72
CA ILE A 600 -1.54 21.55 -7.86
C ILE A 600 -0.74 22.72 -8.40
N TYR A 601 -0.24 23.60 -7.52
CA TYR A 601 0.61 24.70 -7.94
C TYR A 601 1.87 24.21 -8.67
N ALA A 602 2.61 23.26 -8.08
CA ALA A 602 3.81 22.70 -8.70
C ALA A 602 3.53 22.06 -10.08
N LEU A 603 2.43 21.30 -10.20
CA LEU A 603 2.00 20.69 -11.46
C LEU A 603 1.54 21.73 -12.50
N THR A 604 0.90 22.80 -12.08
CA THR A 604 0.53 23.91 -12.98
C THR A 604 1.77 24.62 -13.53
N GLN A 605 2.83 24.78 -12.70
CA GLN A 605 4.11 25.31 -13.18
C GLN A 605 4.78 24.33 -14.16
N GLU A 606 4.65 23.02 -13.96
CA GLU A 606 5.14 22.01 -14.92
C GLU A 606 4.38 22.09 -16.24
N CYS A 607 3.05 22.22 -16.23
CA CYS A 607 2.25 22.45 -17.44
C CYS A 607 2.77 23.67 -18.22
N LYS A 608 3.04 24.79 -17.51
CA LYS A 608 3.61 25.99 -18.13
C LYS A 608 4.98 25.74 -18.78
N ARG A 609 5.87 24.95 -18.14
CA ARG A 609 7.18 24.55 -18.71
C ARG A 609 7.03 23.69 -19.95
N MET A 610 5.95 22.92 -20.03
CA MET A 610 5.61 22.07 -21.17
C MET A 610 4.84 22.83 -22.26
N ASN A 611 4.62 24.13 -22.13
CA ASN A 611 3.78 24.98 -22.98
C ASN A 611 2.31 24.53 -23.03
N ILE A 612 1.82 23.87 -21.99
CA ILE A 612 0.42 23.47 -21.86
C ILE A 612 -0.32 24.60 -21.13
N LYS A 613 -1.36 25.12 -21.76
CA LYS A 613 -2.22 26.14 -21.17
C LYS A 613 -3.20 25.52 -20.19
N VAL A 614 -3.19 26.01 -18.95
CA VAL A 614 -4.21 25.70 -17.95
C VAL A 614 -5.13 26.92 -17.84
N CYS A 615 -6.39 26.74 -18.20
CA CYS A 615 -7.41 27.79 -18.17
C CYS A 615 -7.73 28.23 -16.74
N LYS A 616 -8.27 29.42 -16.59
CA LYS A 616 -8.80 29.88 -15.31
C LYS A 616 -10.06 29.10 -14.95
N PRO A 617 -10.38 28.92 -13.66
CA PRO A 617 -11.64 28.32 -13.26
C PRO A 617 -12.83 29.15 -13.77
N ASN A 618 -13.85 28.48 -14.30
CA ASN A 618 -15.06 29.10 -14.81
C ASN A 618 -16.27 28.27 -14.37
N ILE A 619 -17.22 28.88 -13.66
CA ILE A 619 -18.40 28.19 -13.13
C ILE A 619 -19.30 27.64 -14.26
N LEU A 620 -19.24 28.23 -15.44
CA LEU A 620 -20.06 27.85 -16.59
C LEU A 620 -19.51 26.61 -17.36
N SER A 621 -18.19 26.41 -17.37
CA SER A 621 -17.56 25.32 -18.16
C SER A 621 -16.81 24.31 -17.30
N SER A 622 -16.09 24.76 -16.27
CA SER A 622 -15.21 23.91 -15.46
C SER A 622 -15.95 22.77 -14.77
N LYS A 623 -15.44 21.55 -14.88
CA LYS A 623 -15.96 20.36 -14.17
C LYS A 623 -15.36 20.24 -12.77
N LYS A 624 -15.74 19.24 -12.00
CA LYS A 624 -15.12 18.94 -10.72
C LYS A 624 -13.61 18.68 -10.88
N ARG A 625 -13.23 17.92 -11.91
CA ARG A 625 -11.86 17.55 -12.24
C ARG A 625 -11.32 18.41 -13.39
N PHE A 626 -10.01 18.45 -13.52
CA PHE A 626 -9.37 19.02 -14.70
C PHE A 626 -9.70 18.16 -15.93
N VAL A 627 -10.07 18.78 -17.02
CA VAL A 627 -10.40 18.13 -18.29
C VAL A 627 -9.73 18.87 -19.45
N VAL A 628 -9.45 18.14 -20.53
CA VAL A 628 -8.94 18.73 -21.77
C VAL A 628 -10.12 19.18 -22.62
N ASN A 629 -10.10 20.41 -23.10
CA ASN A 629 -11.11 20.97 -24.00
C ASN A 629 -10.77 20.71 -25.48
N ASN A 630 -11.62 21.15 -26.37
CA ASN A 630 -11.44 20.95 -27.83
C ASN A 630 -10.21 21.69 -28.40
N ASP A 631 -9.67 22.70 -27.71
CA ASP A 631 -8.49 23.44 -28.10
C ASP A 631 -7.18 22.83 -27.53
N ASN A 632 -7.25 21.62 -26.98
CA ASN A 632 -6.17 20.94 -26.27
C ASN A 632 -5.63 21.73 -25.06
N GLU A 633 -6.47 22.56 -24.44
CA GLU A 633 -6.13 23.27 -23.20
C GLU A 633 -6.74 22.54 -21.98
N ILE A 634 -6.11 22.66 -20.82
CA ILE A 634 -6.61 22.05 -19.59
C ILE A 634 -7.58 23.03 -18.90
N GLU A 635 -8.85 22.71 -18.83
CA GLU A 635 -9.82 23.44 -18.01
C GLU A 635 -9.58 23.17 -16.53
N TYR A 636 -9.62 24.24 -15.70
CA TYR A 636 -9.36 24.13 -14.27
C TYR A 636 -10.49 23.37 -13.56
N GLY A 637 -10.15 22.39 -12.72
CA GLY A 637 -11.12 21.65 -11.94
C GLY A 637 -11.63 22.43 -10.73
N LEU A 638 -12.96 22.63 -10.61
CA LEU A 638 -13.56 23.33 -9.46
C LEU A 638 -13.26 22.66 -8.11
N GLY A 639 -13.06 21.32 -8.10
CA GLY A 639 -12.68 20.58 -6.91
C GLY A 639 -11.27 20.89 -6.38
N ALA A 640 -10.43 21.56 -7.18
CA ALA A 640 -9.12 22.01 -6.75
C ALA A 640 -9.17 23.34 -5.97
N ILE A 641 -10.31 24.03 -5.96
CA ILE A 641 -10.50 25.29 -5.24
C ILE A 641 -10.77 24.97 -3.78
N LYS A 642 -9.82 25.31 -2.90
CA LYS A 642 -9.92 25.04 -1.47
C LYS A 642 -11.14 25.71 -0.85
N GLY A 643 -12.00 24.92 -0.23
CA GLY A 643 -13.18 25.44 0.48
C GLY A 643 -14.49 25.31 -0.29
N VAL A 644 -14.47 24.83 -1.54
CA VAL A 644 -15.68 24.54 -2.30
C VAL A 644 -16.17 23.12 -1.96
N ALA A 645 -17.44 22.99 -1.62
CA ALA A 645 -18.06 21.72 -1.27
C ALA A 645 -18.33 20.84 -2.51
N ASP A 646 -18.00 19.57 -2.43
CA ASP A 646 -18.16 18.59 -3.51
C ASP A 646 -19.63 18.45 -3.95
N SER A 647 -20.57 18.43 -3.00
CA SER A 647 -22.00 18.39 -3.27
C SER A 647 -22.48 19.59 -4.10
N PHE A 648 -21.94 20.76 -3.80
CA PHE A 648 -22.24 21.97 -4.56
C PHE A 648 -21.70 21.93 -5.99
N ILE A 649 -20.46 21.50 -6.16
CA ILE A 649 -19.86 21.32 -7.50
C ILE A 649 -20.71 20.36 -8.34
N LYS A 650 -21.09 19.22 -7.76
CA LYS A 650 -21.93 18.22 -8.43
C LYS A 650 -23.26 18.86 -8.87
N HIS A 651 -23.94 19.54 -7.95
CA HIS A 651 -25.21 20.21 -8.22
C HIS A 651 -25.09 21.25 -9.35
N VAL A 652 -24.05 22.09 -9.33
CA VAL A 652 -23.80 23.08 -10.40
C VAL A 652 -23.55 22.39 -11.74
N CYS A 653 -22.72 21.37 -11.80
CA CYS A 653 -22.38 20.66 -13.04
C CYS A 653 -23.61 19.97 -13.67
N GLU A 654 -24.50 19.40 -12.87
CA GLU A 654 -25.72 18.72 -13.34
C GLU A 654 -26.80 19.68 -13.86
N ASN A 655 -26.89 20.87 -13.29
CA ASN A 655 -27.94 21.82 -13.63
C ASN A 655 -27.54 22.82 -14.74
N ARG A 656 -26.29 23.23 -14.82
CA ARG A 656 -25.82 24.23 -15.81
C ARG A 656 -25.96 23.79 -17.27
N GLU A 657 -26.01 22.50 -17.56
CA GLU A 657 -26.24 21.98 -18.92
C GLU A 657 -27.68 22.26 -19.39
N LYS A 658 -28.61 22.38 -18.45
CA LYS A 658 -30.02 22.62 -18.71
C LYS A 658 -30.40 24.10 -18.56
N ILE A 659 -29.57 24.89 -17.89
CA ILE A 659 -29.91 26.25 -17.44
C ILE A 659 -28.83 27.21 -17.91
N LYS A 660 -29.20 28.27 -18.64
CA LYS A 660 -28.28 29.38 -18.96
C LYS A 660 -28.39 30.46 -17.88
N PHE A 661 -27.24 30.97 -17.46
CA PHE A 661 -27.13 32.03 -16.47
C PHE A 661 -26.74 33.34 -17.16
N LYS A 662 -27.43 34.44 -16.80
CA LYS A 662 -27.17 35.78 -17.35
C LYS A 662 -26.10 36.50 -16.54
N ASP A 663 -26.20 36.41 -15.23
CA ASP A 663 -25.36 37.08 -14.26
C ASP A 663 -25.33 36.29 -12.93
N LEU A 664 -24.68 36.82 -11.94
CA LEU A 664 -24.50 36.21 -10.63
C LEU A 664 -25.81 36.03 -9.85
N TRP A 665 -26.79 36.97 -10.02
CA TRP A 665 -28.09 36.90 -9.39
C TRP A 665 -28.98 35.82 -10.03
N ASP A 666 -28.95 35.73 -11.34
CA ASP A 666 -29.64 34.68 -12.08
C ASP A 666 -29.09 33.29 -11.70
N PHE A 667 -27.78 33.20 -11.52
CA PHE A 667 -27.13 31.97 -11.00
C PHE A 667 -27.65 31.63 -9.60
N SER A 668 -27.68 32.58 -8.66
CA SER A 668 -28.10 32.36 -7.27
C SER A 668 -29.56 31.95 -7.11
N LYS A 669 -30.41 32.34 -8.05
CA LYS A 669 -31.85 32.00 -8.07
C LYS A 669 -32.09 30.59 -8.67
N LYS A 670 -31.26 30.16 -9.59
CA LYS A 670 -31.43 28.90 -10.35
C LYS A 670 -30.66 27.72 -9.78
N ILE A 671 -29.65 27.98 -8.97
CA ILE A 671 -28.79 26.97 -8.32
C ILE A 671 -29.02 27.02 -6.80
N ASP A 672 -29.16 25.85 -6.18
CA ASP A 672 -29.23 25.80 -4.71
C ASP A 672 -27.85 26.08 -4.09
N ILE A 673 -27.62 27.37 -3.83
CA ILE A 673 -26.38 27.88 -3.24
C ILE A 673 -26.21 27.52 -1.76
N LYS A 674 -27.27 27.01 -1.06
CA LYS A 674 -27.18 26.51 0.32
C LYS A 674 -26.25 25.31 0.43
N LEU A 675 -26.21 24.44 -0.61
CA LEU A 675 -25.33 23.29 -0.67
C LEU A 675 -23.83 23.69 -0.61
N GLY A 676 -23.50 24.89 -1.07
CA GLY A 676 -22.13 25.42 -1.02
C GLY A 676 -21.84 26.25 0.22
N GLY A 677 -22.85 26.94 0.70
CA GLY A 677 -22.73 27.90 1.79
C GLY A 677 -21.78 29.07 1.50
N LYS A 678 -21.60 29.96 2.49
CA LYS A 678 -20.77 31.17 2.37
C LYS A 678 -19.35 30.88 1.91
N LYS A 679 -18.70 29.87 2.51
CA LYS A 679 -17.32 29.52 2.27
C LYS A 679 -17.04 29.11 0.81
N SER A 680 -17.95 28.32 0.21
CA SER A 680 -17.78 27.89 -1.19
C SER A 680 -17.97 29.05 -2.16
N LEU A 681 -18.96 29.93 -1.92
CA LEU A 681 -19.21 31.08 -2.77
C LEU A 681 -18.07 32.10 -2.71
N GLU A 682 -17.54 32.37 -1.52
CA GLU A 682 -16.34 33.24 -1.35
C GLU A 682 -15.13 32.64 -2.07
N ALA A 683 -14.87 31.32 -1.94
CA ALA A 683 -13.76 30.66 -2.60
C ALA A 683 -13.88 30.71 -4.14
N LEU A 684 -15.07 30.47 -4.69
CA LEU A 684 -15.35 30.61 -6.12
C LEU A 684 -15.18 32.03 -6.63
N SER A 685 -15.63 33.02 -5.86
CA SER A 685 -15.44 34.45 -6.20
C SER A 685 -13.96 34.84 -6.20
N GLN A 686 -13.21 34.44 -5.16
CA GLN A 686 -11.79 34.73 -5.02
C GLN A 686 -10.94 34.05 -6.12
N SER A 687 -11.28 32.84 -6.51
CA SER A 687 -10.58 32.09 -7.56
C SER A 687 -10.83 32.66 -8.97
N GLY A 688 -11.85 33.48 -9.15
CA GLY A 688 -12.29 34.00 -10.44
C GLY A 688 -13.23 33.08 -11.20
N ALA A 689 -13.79 32.05 -10.56
CA ALA A 689 -14.76 31.16 -11.20
C ALA A 689 -16.04 31.88 -11.66
N PHE A 690 -16.37 33.01 -11.06
CA PHE A 690 -17.50 33.88 -11.44
C PHE A 690 -17.13 35.05 -12.36
N ASP A 691 -15.90 35.15 -12.86
CA ASP A 691 -15.45 36.26 -13.73
C ASP A 691 -16.32 36.42 -15.00
N SER A 692 -16.97 35.33 -15.46
CA SER A 692 -17.91 35.33 -16.59
C SER A 692 -19.33 35.80 -16.24
N LEU A 693 -19.70 35.84 -14.95
CA LEU A 693 -21.03 36.22 -14.46
C LEU A 693 -21.03 37.52 -13.65
N SER A 694 -19.84 38.07 -13.35
CA SER A 694 -19.67 39.30 -12.54
C SER A 694 -18.68 40.22 -13.18
N PRO A 695 -18.92 41.58 -13.14
CA PRO A 695 -18.00 42.58 -13.68
C PRO A 695 -16.62 42.59 -13.01
N SER A 696 -16.55 42.17 -11.73
CA SER A 696 -15.29 42.05 -10.99
C SER A 696 -15.41 41.05 -9.83
N ARG A 697 -14.26 40.53 -9.38
CA ARG A 697 -14.18 39.64 -8.21
C ARG A 697 -14.62 40.31 -6.91
N SER A 698 -14.30 41.59 -6.77
CA SER A 698 -14.69 42.39 -5.61
C SER A 698 -16.22 42.49 -5.48
N ILE A 699 -16.92 42.70 -6.61
CA ILE A 699 -18.37 42.68 -6.65
C ILE A 699 -18.90 41.25 -6.33
N ALA A 700 -18.34 40.20 -6.94
CA ALA A 700 -18.75 38.85 -6.69
C ALA A 700 -18.62 38.50 -5.19
N ILE A 701 -17.54 38.91 -4.52
CA ILE A 701 -17.33 38.66 -3.08
C ILE A 701 -18.34 39.48 -2.25
N ALA A 702 -18.57 40.74 -2.57
CA ALA A 702 -19.51 41.62 -1.84
C ALA A 702 -20.95 41.05 -1.90
N CYS A 703 -21.36 40.50 -3.04
CA CYS A 703 -22.71 39.98 -3.25
C CYS A 703 -22.98 38.64 -2.53
N VAL A 704 -21.96 37.92 -2.02
CA VAL A 704 -22.14 36.58 -1.44
C VAL A 704 -23.18 36.57 -0.30
N GLN A 705 -23.13 37.56 0.59
CA GLN A 705 -24.07 37.61 1.71
C GLN A 705 -25.53 37.89 1.26
N ASP A 706 -25.70 38.74 0.27
CA ASP A 706 -27.02 39.09 -0.25
C ASP A 706 -27.62 37.95 -1.07
N MET A 707 -26.80 37.25 -1.86
CA MET A 707 -27.21 36.00 -2.54
C MET A 707 -27.75 34.98 -1.57
N LEU A 708 -27.12 34.79 -0.41
CA LEU A 708 -27.56 33.83 0.61
C LEU A 708 -28.84 34.32 1.33
N LYS A 709 -29.03 35.62 1.54
CA LYS A 709 -30.27 36.19 2.12
C LYS A 709 -31.45 36.04 1.18
N ASP A 710 -31.30 36.33 -0.11
CA ASP A 710 -32.34 36.15 -1.12
C ASP A 710 -32.79 34.68 -1.19
N CYS A 711 -31.88 33.74 -1.10
CA CYS A 711 -32.21 32.32 -1.07
C CYS A 711 -33.00 31.91 0.19
N LEU A 712 -32.81 32.59 1.33
CA LEU A 712 -33.59 32.35 2.55
C LEU A 712 -35.03 32.90 2.45
N LEU A 713 -35.23 34.04 1.77
CA LEU A 713 -36.54 34.63 1.55
C LEU A 713 -37.43 33.76 0.64
N TYR A 714 -36.86 33.13 -0.38
CA TYR A 714 -37.60 32.27 -1.31
C TYR A 714 -37.96 30.88 -0.73
N THR A 715 -37.37 30.45 0.36
CA THR A 715 -37.61 29.13 1.00
C THR A 715 -38.40 29.26 2.31
N SER A 716 -38.67 30.43 2.80
CA SER A 716 -39.64 30.64 3.89
C SER A 716 -41.02 30.49 3.33
N PRO A 717 -41.93 29.65 3.93
CA PRO A 717 -43.31 29.60 3.51
C PRO A 717 -43.91 31.02 3.63
N SER A 718 -44.57 31.44 2.57
CA SER A 718 -45.30 32.71 2.59
C SER A 718 -46.28 32.71 3.75
N PRO A 719 -46.49 33.82 4.48
CA PRO A 719 -47.51 33.89 5.51
C PRO A 719 -48.92 33.53 5.00
N ARG A 720 -49.10 33.42 3.67
CA ARG A 720 -50.36 32.98 3.04
C ARG A 720 -50.53 31.47 2.96
N ASP A 721 -49.48 30.68 3.14
CA ASP A 721 -49.53 29.21 3.06
C ASP A 721 -49.79 28.53 4.42
N VAL A 722 -50.02 29.31 5.48
CA VAL A 722 -50.31 28.85 6.86
C VAL A 722 -51.79 29.00 7.23
N SER A 723 -52.64 29.34 6.27
CA SER A 723 -54.09 29.45 6.51
C SER A 723 -54.89 28.54 5.57
N THR A 724 -54.83 27.23 5.85
CA THR A 724 -55.94 26.26 5.62
C THR A 724 -55.75 25.07 6.56
#